data_d965457a12127a374608d86cbd1fc2df
#
_entry.id   d965457a12127a374608d86cbd1fc2df
#
_cell.length_a   1.000
_cell.length_b   1.000
_cell.length_c   1.000
_cell.angle_alpha   90.00
_cell.angle_beta   90.00
_cell.angle_gamma   90.00
#
_symmetry.space_group_name_H-M   'P 1'
#
loop_
_entity.id
_entity.type
_entity.pdbx_description
1 polymer ?
#
loop_
_entity_poly.entity_id
_entity_poly.type
_entity_poly.pdbx_seq_one_letter_code
_entity_poly.pdbx_strand_id
1 'polypeptide(L)'
;MKRLILLLCILIYPLSTLLNAQCSPTEISPKSAWGIHYVDSEETTGEGANNGHAIHAIDNNVNTFWHTQWQNAQPGYPHEIQLDLGSSYDVAGISVLSRHDNPFGKPKEYKISLSSDGTNWVPQAIGDFQFPQVGQAGQRADAFFGSVTAKYVKVEFLSPWGDYYYTALAEIDVFEDLACPATGQNNQLASFEEIPKKYTTDPPFTLNATTNSGLPINFEVISGPAAVNGNVMTLTGNAGTVTVKASQSGNSNYYAWESTQSFEVVDLSIIQPEISVRFTENMDVKMEELDPYLLYAYANIDEPETLNITSVEFEVNGDWHTADQVGNVFQYWWTPTQFGSNSIKIRANASNGMSKTETYNLNVSNSISNTSAVTFAGGVIDMGTIGSQWFYGEYELPQFVGAYDEILADFQISCPNVPGGCDDWDRLGWVEVKAPDGKWVELFRYITPYGIACGQTADVTDLASILQGKVEIRMYIETWGTGGWQLDMTLDYIKGTPEYKYSQIQELWHGNFPFGDMNNLQPMSIAHVEFAENVEQAKLRLVTTGHGWGANNTGNAAEFYHAYHKIKVNNQDTFDQDLWQVCNPNPAGCTGQMGTWQYNRAGWCPGSMGRFYNYDLTPFIEQNDISLSYIFQENYRDYCHPNNPDCVSGTTCADCNDGYNPNYQIGGYVIQYGNLPFTLKNEEQPELKELSAVLYPNPALNYFRIQAESDWKNIAVNVYDVTGRLVQQKYFKDSSELNGSIFSTSSFAPGTYFVKLISGGNFVNLRLIKK
;
A
#
# COMPACT_ATOMS: atom_id res chain seq x y z
N MET A 1 32.85 -41.75 -7.42
CA MET A 1 33.82 -41.49 -8.50
C MET A 1 33.12 -41.63 -9.83
N LYS A 2 32.73 -40.53 -10.46
CA LYS A 2 32.54 -40.37 -11.91
C LYS A 2 32.59 -38.88 -12.18
N ARG A 3 33.70 -38.42 -12.75
CA ARG A 3 33.92 -37.05 -13.21
C ARG A 3 33.11 -36.84 -14.48
N LEU A 4 32.30 -35.80 -14.52
CA LEU A 4 31.63 -35.32 -15.74
C LEU A 4 32.51 -34.20 -16.31
N ILE A 5 33.06 -34.43 -17.48
CA ILE A 5 33.87 -33.46 -18.24
C ILE A 5 32.88 -32.56 -18.99
N LEU A 6 32.89 -31.29 -18.66
CA LEU A 6 32.13 -30.26 -19.39
C LEU A 6 32.99 -29.75 -20.58
N LEU A 7 32.57 -30.11 -21.79
CA LEU A 7 33.19 -29.64 -23.03
C LEU A 7 32.73 -28.20 -23.32
N LEU A 8 33.66 -27.25 -23.20
CA LEU A 8 33.44 -25.83 -23.53
C LEU A 8 33.61 -25.68 -25.09
N CYS A 9 32.51 -25.61 -25.81
CA CYS A 9 32.54 -25.20 -27.23
C CYS A 9 32.66 -23.65 -27.30
N ILE A 10 33.90 -23.18 -27.53
CA ILE A 10 34.15 -21.77 -27.88
C ILE A 10 33.81 -21.63 -29.36
N LEU A 11 32.66 -21.04 -29.64
CA LEU A 11 32.33 -20.52 -30.99
C LEU A 11 33.11 -19.22 -31.20
N ILE A 12 34.15 -19.31 -31.99
CA ILE A 12 34.89 -18.15 -32.50
C ILE A 12 34.05 -17.55 -33.66
N TYR A 13 33.31 -16.47 -33.36
CA TYR A 13 32.79 -15.61 -34.39
C TYR A 13 33.94 -14.71 -34.88
N PRO A 14 34.14 -14.54 -36.21
CA PRO A 14 35.08 -13.54 -36.70
C PRO A 14 34.51 -12.15 -36.36
N LEU A 15 35.16 -11.48 -35.44
CA LEU A 15 34.94 -10.06 -35.14
C LEU A 15 35.44 -9.27 -36.37
N SER A 16 34.56 -8.97 -37.30
CA SER A 16 34.82 -7.92 -38.29
C SER A 16 34.81 -6.59 -37.52
N THR A 17 35.98 -6.20 -37.01
CA THR A 17 36.22 -4.85 -36.53
C THR A 17 36.14 -3.91 -37.73
N LEU A 18 34.98 -3.35 -37.99
CA LEU A 18 34.89 -2.04 -38.58
C LEU A 18 35.54 -1.10 -37.54
N LEU A 19 36.80 -0.70 -37.81
CA LEU A 19 37.38 0.45 -37.14
C LEU A 19 36.57 1.68 -37.57
N ASN A 20 35.46 1.93 -36.90
CA ASN A 20 34.97 3.29 -36.77
C ASN A 20 36.00 4.00 -35.89
N ALA A 21 36.61 5.04 -36.38
CA ALA A 21 37.40 5.93 -35.55
C ALA A 21 36.47 6.41 -34.41
N GLN A 22 36.63 5.83 -33.25
CA GLN A 22 35.82 6.16 -32.09
C GLN A 22 36.35 7.51 -31.61
N CYS A 23 35.52 8.54 -31.83
CA CYS A 23 35.79 9.86 -31.28
C CYS A 23 35.83 9.72 -29.74
N SER A 24 36.81 10.26 -29.09
CA SER A 24 36.95 10.24 -27.63
C SER A 24 36.57 11.61 -27.11
N PRO A 25 35.37 11.77 -26.54
CA PRO A 25 34.95 13.04 -25.95
C PRO A 25 35.92 13.49 -24.84
N THR A 26 36.22 14.79 -24.82
CA THR A 26 37.08 15.42 -23.82
C THR A 26 36.25 16.33 -22.94
N GLU A 27 36.40 16.23 -21.63
CA GLU A 27 35.69 17.10 -20.69
C GLU A 27 36.07 18.58 -20.89
N ILE A 28 35.05 19.44 -21.00
CA ILE A 28 35.22 20.88 -21.14
C ILE A 28 35.64 21.44 -19.79
N SER A 29 36.89 21.92 -19.68
CA SER A 29 37.44 22.49 -18.46
C SER A 29 38.27 23.75 -18.76
N PRO A 30 38.43 24.66 -17.75
CA PRO A 30 37.90 24.58 -16.39
C PRO A 30 36.43 25.05 -16.29
N LYS A 31 35.66 24.46 -15.41
CA LYS A 31 34.27 24.86 -15.13
C LYS A 31 34.15 26.24 -14.45
N SER A 32 35.26 26.91 -14.11
CA SER A 32 35.27 28.23 -13.48
C SER A 32 34.65 29.34 -14.34
N ALA A 33 34.48 29.09 -15.64
CA ALA A 33 33.81 30.00 -16.58
C ALA A 33 32.31 29.68 -16.73
N TRP A 34 31.83 28.59 -16.14
CA TRP A 34 30.45 28.14 -16.24
C TRP A 34 29.56 28.87 -15.25
N GLY A 35 28.27 28.94 -15.58
CA GLY A 35 27.22 29.46 -14.70
C GLY A 35 25.92 28.69 -14.85
N ILE A 36 25.10 28.80 -13.83
CA ILE A 36 23.70 28.33 -13.92
C ILE A 36 22.90 29.38 -14.69
N HIS A 37 22.42 29.01 -15.88
CA HIS A 37 21.56 29.87 -16.68
C HIS A 37 20.13 29.87 -16.15
N TYR A 38 19.63 28.67 -15.75
CA TYR A 38 18.33 28.48 -15.12
C TYR A 38 18.31 27.16 -14.34
N VAL A 39 17.51 27.12 -13.29
CA VAL A 39 17.12 25.89 -12.58
C VAL A 39 15.68 26.01 -12.16
N ASP A 40 14.91 24.94 -12.30
CA ASP A 40 13.49 24.92 -11.89
C ASP A 40 13.33 24.83 -10.38
N SER A 41 14.26 24.17 -9.69
CA SER A 41 14.19 23.87 -8.28
C SER A 41 15.55 23.68 -7.64
N GLU A 42 15.81 24.31 -6.50
CA GLU A 42 17.00 24.08 -5.66
C GLU A 42 16.66 24.21 -4.17
N GLU A 43 17.33 23.40 -3.34
CA GLU A 43 17.17 23.47 -1.88
C GLU A 43 18.15 24.50 -1.30
N THR A 44 17.60 25.58 -0.73
CA THR A 44 18.41 26.71 -0.24
C THR A 44 18.61 26.72 1.28
N THR A 45 17.92 25.85 2.01
CA THR A 45 17.90 25.87 3.49
C THR A 45 18.12 24.50 4.14
N GLY A 46 17.57 23.44 3.57
CA GLY A 46 17.52 22.11 4.19
C GLY A 46 18.81 21.30 4.15
N GLU A 47 19.71 21.60 3.20
CA GLU A 47 20.99 20.85 3.01
C GLU A 47 22.21 21.55 3.64
N GLY A 48 22.00 22.61 4.42
CA GLY A 48 23.06 23.38 5.06
C GLY A 48 23.78 24.36 4.11
N ALA A 49 24.82 25.03 4.59
CA ALA A 49 25.41 26.17 3.88
C ALA A 49 26.20 25.80 2.59
N ASN A 50 26.55 24.54 2.41
CA ASN A 50 27.48 24.10 1.35
C ASN A 50 26.83 23.12 0.34
N ASN A 51 25.52 22.87 0.43
CA ASN A 51 24.82 21.92 -0.42
C ASN A 51 23.45 22.48 -0.84
N GLY A 52 22.80 21.79 -1.77
CA GLY A 52 21.45 22.07 -2.21
C GLY A 52 21.33 23.02 -3.37
N HIS A 53 22.20 24.03 -3.50
CA HIS A 53 22.17 25.00 -4.60
C HIS A 53 22.66 24.39 -5.92
N ALA A 54 22.05 24.82 -7.04
CA ALA A 54 22.38 24.31 -8.38
C ALA A 54 23.85 24.52 -8.77
N ILE A 55 24.50 25.57 -8.27
CA ILE A 55 25.90 25.83 -8.53
C ILE A 55 26.82 24.71 -8.08
N HIS A 56 26.41 23.94 -7.08
CA HIS A 56 27.18 22.79 -6.58
C HIS A 56 27.20 21.59 -7.53
N ALA A 57 26.38 21.59 -8.57
CA ALA A 57 26.47 20.58 -9.64
C ALA A 57 27.58 20.88 -10.67
N ILE A 58 28.28 22.01 -10.57
CA ILE A 58 29.35 22.42 -11.51
C ILE A 58 30.55 23.04 -10.83
N ASP A 59 30.75 22.82 -9.53
CA ASP A 59 31.80 23.45 -8.72
C ASP A 59 33.11 22.64 -8.65
N ASN A 60 33.19 21.49 -9.32
CA ASN A 60 34.30 20.53 -9.28
C ASN A 60 34.59 19.94 -7.88
N ASN A 61 33.59 19.88 -7.02
CA ASN A 61 33.73 19.34 -5.69
C ASN A 61 32.73 18.20 -5.46
N VAL A 62 33.17 16.98 -5.65
CA VAL A 62 32.34 15.77 -5.51
C VAL A 62 31.69 15.58 -4.12
N ASN A 63 32.09 16.40 -3.13
CA ASN A 63 31.53 16.38 -1.78
C ASN A 63 30.43 17.42 -1.56
N THR A 64 30.14 18.26 -2.53
CA THR A 64 29.00 19.16 -2.60
C THR A 64 27.99 18.63 -3.61
N PHE A 65 26.76 19.08 -3.56
CA PHE A 65 25.71 18.62 -4.51
C PHE A 65 24.57 19.62 -4.64
N TRP A 66 23.98 19.66 -5.79
CA TRP A 66 22.67 20.22 -6.03
C TRP A 66 21.59 19.23 -5.57
N HIS A 67 20.52 19.76 -4.95
CA HIS A 67 19.32 19.01 -4.60
C HIS A 67 18.09 19.86 -4.94
N THR A 68 17.10 19.29 -5.61
CA THR A 68 15.81 19.99 -5.81
C THR A 68 15.13 20.25 -4.48
N GLN A 69 14.29 21.28 -4.40
CA GLN A 69 13.68 21.71 -3.14
C GLN A 69 12.85 20.61 -2.49
N TRP A 70 13.05 20.44 -1.18
CA TRP A 70 12.25 19.52 -0.36
C TRP A 70 11.76 20.16 0.94
N GLN A 71 12.41 21.22 1.42
CA GLN A 71 11.94 21.97 2.58
C GLN A 71 10.97 23.06 2.12
N ASN A 72 9.79 23.13 2.71
CA ASN A 72 8.68 24.06 2.40
C ASN A 72 7.98 23.84 1.04
N ALA A 73 8.54 23.10 0.11
CA ALA A 73 7.90 22.65 -1.12
C ALA A 73 8.56 21.36 -1.61
N GLN A 74 7.82 20.54 -2.36
CA GLN A 74 8.30 19.28 -2.91
C GLN A 74 7.87 19.18 -4.38
N PRO A 75 8.48 19.94 -5.30
CA PRO A 75 8.18 19.82 -6.70
C PRO A 75 8.59 18.42 -7.20
N GLY A 76 7.72 17.79 -7.97
CA GLY A 76 7.99 16.49 -8.58
C GLY A 76 8.61 16.64 -9.96
N TYR A 77 9.00 15.51 -10.54
CA TYR A 77 9.51 15.46 -11.91
C TYR A 77 8.49 16.00 -12.94
N PRO A 78 8.94 16.59 -14.08
CA PRO A 78 10.34 16.74 -14.51
C PRO A 78 11.06 17.87 -13.78
N HIS A 79 12.40 17.71 -13.62
CA HIS A 79 13.29 18.76 -13.14
C HIS A 79 14.19 19.26 -14.24
N GLU A 80 14.59 20.53 -14.21
CA GLU A 80 15.38 21.16 -15.27
C GLU A 80 16.55 21.96 -14.72
N ILE A 81 17.74 21.80 -15.32
CA ILE A 81 18.89 22.67 -15.11
C ILE A 81 19.46 23.12 -16.45
N GLN A 82 19.82 24.40 -16.56
CA GLN A 82 20.45 24.99 -17.74
C GLN A 82 21.81 25.57 -17.35
N LEU A 83 22.84 25.19 -18.10
CA LEU A 83 24.22 25.62 -17.90
C LEU A 83 24.61 26.61 -18.99
N ASP A 84 25.30 27.70 -18.63
CA ASP A 84 26.08 28.57 -19.53
C ASP A 84 27.55 28.15 -19.44
N LEU A 85 28.11 27.63 -20.52
CA LEU A 85 29.51 27.19 -20.58
C LEU A 85 30.51 28.34 -20.70
N GLY A 86 30.05 29.58 -20.71
CA GLY A 86 30.87 30.77 -20.84
C GLY A 86 31.32 31.07 -22.28
N SER A 87 31.56 30.04 -23.09
CA SER A 87 31.95 30.08 -24.49
C SER A 87 31.26 28.99 -25.29
N SER A 88 31.32 29.08 -26.63
CA SER A 88 30.82 28.04 -27.52
C SER A 88 31.81 26.91 -27.65
N TYR A 89 31.35 25.67 -27.57
CA TYR A 89 32.09 24.42 -27.71
C TYR A 89 31.35 23.47 -28.67
N ASP A 90 32.04 22.51 -29.22
CA ASP A 90 31.43 21.42 -29.98
C ASP A 90 31.00 20.31 -29.03
N VAL A 91 29.87 20.54 -28.37
CA VAL A 91 29.35 19.70 -27.28
C VAL A 91 28.97 18.32 -27.83
N ALA A 92 29.52 17.26 -27.23
CA ALA A 92 29.34 15.86 -27.63
C ALA A 92 28.68 14.98 -26.55
N GLY A 93 28.36 15.51 -25.37
CA GLY A 93 27.71 14.76 -24.31
C GLY A 93 27.80 15.39 -22.94
N ILE A 94 27.16 14.76 -22.00
CA ILE A 94 27.22 15.08 -20.56
C ILE A 94 27.49 13.83 -19.74
N SER A 95 28.01 14.02 -18.53
CA SER A 95 28.07 13.02 -17.49
C SER A 95 27.45 13.58 -16.23
N VAL A 96 26.72 12.78 -15.49
CA VAL A 96 26.15 13.14 -14.19
C VAL A 96 26.74 12.26 -13.08
N LEU A 97 27.14 12.88 -11.97
CA LEU A 97 27.60 12.19 -10.77
C LEU A 97 26.55 12.31 -9.67
N SER A 98 26.07 11.18 -9.17
CA SER A 98 25.17 11.20 -8.03
C SER A 98 25.88 11.66 -6.74
N ARG A 99 25.15 12.17 -5.76
CA ARG A 99 25.71 12.60 -4.47
C ARG A 99 26.49 11.47 -3.81
N HIS A 100 27.52 11.84 -3.03
CA HIS A 100 28.53 10.91 -2.47
C HIS A 100 28.06 10.22 -1.17
N ASP A 101 27.13 10.81 -0.45
CA ASP A 101 26.71 10.45 0.90
C ASP A 101 25.38 9.67 0.96
N ASN A 102 24.63 9.62 -0.15
CA ASN A 102 23.32 9.02 -0.21
C ASN A 102 23.06 8.42 -1.60
N PRO A 103 22.57 7.18 -1.73
CA PRO A 103 22.28 6.54 -3.01
C PRO A 103 21.01 7.05 -3.72
N PHE A 104 20.18 7.83 -3.05
CA PHE A 104 18.86 8.26 -3.54
C PHE A 104 18.91 9.55 -4.38
N GLY A 105 17.82 9.83 -5.12
CA GLY A 105 17.71 11.04 -5.96
C GLY A 105 18.46 10.96 -7.29
N LYS A 106 18.79 9.75 -7.80
CA LYS A 106 19.35 9.57 -9.14
C LYS A 106 18.27 9.74 -10.21
N PRO A 107 18.48 10.62 -11.21
CA PRO A 107 17.59 10.67 -12.37
C PRO A 107 17.74 9.42 -13.23
N LYS A 108 16.62 8.97 -13.82
CA LYS A 108 16.61 7.87 -14.79
C LYS A 108 16.50 8.42 -16.21
N GLU A 109 15.32 8.85 -16.60
CA GLU A 109 15.09 9.38 -17.94
C GLU A 109 15.57 10.82 -18.06
N TYR A 110 16.19 11.13 -19.19
CA TYR A 110 16.66 12.48 -19.48
C TYR A 110 16.29 12.94 -20.88
N LYS A 111 16.26 14.27 -21.04
CA LYS A 111 16.30 14.93 -22.35
C LYS A 111 17.33 16.05 -22.30
N ILE A 112 18.30 16.02 -23.24
CA ILE A 112 19.36 17.01 -23.35
C ILE A 112 19.07 17.88 -24.58
N SER A 113 19.10 19.21 -24.38
CA SER A 113 18.94 20.19 -25.44
C SER A 113 20.08 21.19 -25.42
N LEU A 114 20.51 21.65 -26.59
CA LEU A 114 21.58 22.61 -26.72
C LEU A 114 21.06 23.93 -27.32
N SER A 115 21.74 25.03 -26.97
CA SER A 115 21.43 26.35 -27.51
C SER A 115 22.68 27.19 -27.69
N SER A 116 22.72 28.02 -28.75
CA SER A 116 23.76 29.03 -28.96
C SER A 116 23.45 30.37 -28.30
N ASP A 117 22.18 30.63 -27.96
CA ASP A 117 21.68 31.93 -27.49
C ASP A 117 20.97 31.88 -26.12
N GLY A 118 20.81 30.66 -25.54
CA GLY A 118 20.11 30.45 -24.26
C GLY A 118 18.59 30.55 -24.33
N THR A 119 18.01 30.77 -25.51
CA THR A 119 16.55 30.94 -25.69
C THR A 119 15.95 29.92 -26.65
N ASN A 120 16.67 29.62 -27.75
CA ASN A 120 16.24 28.66 -28.73
C ASN A 120 16.93 27.32 -28.49
N TRP A 121 16.17 26.34 -27.99
CA TRP A 121 16.69 25.05 -27.58
C TRP A 121 16.44 23.97 -28.63
N VAL A 122 17.49 23.27 -29.01
CA VAL A 122 17.45 22.16 -29.99
C VAL A 122 17.75 20.86 -29.23
N PRO A 123 16.79 19.93 -29.09
CA PRO A 123 17.04 18.65 -28.47
C PRO A 123 18.12 17.83 -29.22
N GLN A 124 19.01 17.19 -28.45
CA GLN A 124 20.10 16.37 -28.97
C GLN A 124 20.01 14.91 -28.58
N ALA A 125 19.57 14.62 -27.35
CA ALA A 125 19.46 13.26 -26.88
C ALA A 125 18.28 13.10 -25.90
N ILE A 126 17.65 11.93 -25.95
CA ILE A 126 16.69 11.44 -24.97
C ILE A 126 17.10 10.00 -24.66
N GLY A 127 17.07 9.60 -23.40
CA GLY A 127 17.43 8.24 -23.00
C GLY A 127 17.42 8.07 -21.48
N ASP A 128 18.02 6.97 -21.02
CA ASP A 128 18.15 6.63 -19.59
C ASP A 128 19.61 6.72 -19.16
N PHE A 129 19.87 7.39 -18.02
CA PHE A 129 21.18 7.32 -17.37
C PHE A 129 21.41 5.93 -16.79
N GLN A 130 22.46 5.25 -17.26
CA GLN A 130 22.83 3.90 -16.84
C GLN A 130 23.87 3.96 -15.72
N PHE A 131 23.42 4.10 -14.47
CA PHE A 131 24.34 4.04 -13.32
C PHE A 131 24.82 2.60 -13.09
N PRO A 132 26.13 2.34 -12.90
CA PRO A 132 26.65 0.98 -12.71
C PRO A 132 26.01 0.24 -11.50
N GLN A 133 25.68 0.97 -10.44
CA GLN A 133 25.02 0.45 -9.25
C GLN A 133 24.04 1.49 -8.70
N VAL A 134 22.76 1.36 -9.04
CA VAL A 134 21.72 2.32 -8.65
C VAL A 134 21.61 2.48 -7.12
N GLY A 135 21.78 1.39 -6.36
CA GLY A 135 21.69 1.38 -4.90
C GLY A 135 22.94 1.90 -4.16
N GLN A 136 23.94 2.44 -4.84
CA GLN A 136 25.16 3.00 -4.24
C GLN A 136 25.32 4.48 -4.52
N ALA A 137 25.83 5.24 -3.55
CA ALA A 137 26.18 6.66 -3.69
C ALA A 137 27.42 6.85 -4.58
N GLY A 138 27.65 8.08 -5.08
CA GLY A 138 28.83 8.43 -5.86
C GLY A 138 28.96 7.72 -7.19
N GLN A 139 27.85 7.39 -7.84
CA GLN A 139 27.84 6.72 -9.14
C GLN A 139 27.74 7.72 -10.27
N ARG A 140 28.44 7.45 -11.37
CA ARG A 140 28.45 8.26 -12.59
C ARG A 140 27.69 7.57 -13.73
N ALA A 141 27.00 8.37 -14.53
CA ALA A 141 26.33 7.91 -15.74
C ALA A 141 26.49 8.94 -16.86
N ASP A 142 26.74 8.46 -18.07
CA ASP A 142 27.09 9.26 -19.23
C ASP A 142 25.97 9.25 -20.28
N ALA A 143 25.86 10.36 -21.03
CA ALA A 143 24.98 10.51 -22.18
C ALA A 143 25.73 11.22 -23.30
N PHE A 144 26.25 10.47 -24.26
CA PHE A 144 27.00 10.99 -25.41
C PHE A 144 26.14 11.04 -26.68
N PHE A 145 26.42 12.02 -27.55
CA PHE A 145 25.73 12.24 -28.82
C PHE A 145 26.68 12.84 -29.84
N GLY A 146 26.24 13.01 -31.10
CA GLY A 146 27.04 13.68 -32.13
C GLY A 146 27.32 15.14 -31.76
N SER A 147 28.54 15.61 -32.00
CA SER A 147 28.94 16.95 -31.54
C SER A 147 28.19 18.07 -32.27
N VAL A 148 27.75 19.06 -31.48
CA VAL A 148 27.01 20.23 -31.97
C VAL A 148 27.55 21.48 -31.27
N THR A 149 27.88 22.50 -32.07
CA THR A 149 28.38 23.78 -31.54
C THR A 149 27.29 24.48 -30.70
N ALA A 150 27.53 24.66 -29.40
CA ALA A 150 26.62 25.30 -28.48
C ALA A 150 27.36 26.02 -27.34
N LYS A 151 26.71 27.02 -26.75
CA LYS A 151 27.15 27.71 -25.54
C LYS A 151 26.37 27.29 -24.31
N TYR A 152 25.13 26.84 -24.49
CA TYR A 152 24.23 26.50 -23.38
C TYR A 152 23.80 25.04 -23.51
N VAL A 153 23.73 24.38 -22.36
CA VAL A 153 23.25 23.00 -22.19
C VAL A 153 22.06 22.99 -21.28
N LYS A 154 20.95 22.41 -21.73
CA LYS A 154 19.78 22.15 -20.90
C LYS A 154 19.62 20.67 -20.67
N VAL A 155 19.45 20.26 -19.42
CA VAL A 155 19.13 18.89 -19.03
C VAL A 155 17.79 18.89 -18.34
N GLU A 156 16.84 18.21 -18.94
CA GLU A 156 15.53 17.90 -18.36
C GLU A 156 15.60 16.46 -17.81
N PHE A 157 15.43 16.28 -16.52
CA PHE A 157 15.33 14.99 -15.87
C PHE A 157 13.85 14.62 -15.79
N LEU A 158 13.44 13.55 -16.45
CA LEU A 158 12.04 13.24 -16.71
C LEU A 158 11.45 12.27 -15.70
N SER A 159 12.27 11.37 -15.15
CA SER A 159 11.87 10.41 -14.10
C SER A 159 13.06 10.00 -13.25
N PRO A 160 12.82 9.44 -12.02
CA PRO A 160 13.88 8.94 -11.13
C PRO A 160 14.18 7.45 -11.33
N TRP A 161 15.33 7.01 -10.81
CA TRP A 161 15.54 5.64 -10.41
C TRP A 161 14.93 5.42 -9.01
N GLY A 162 13.83 4.67 -8.91
CA GLY A 162 13.06 4.46 -7.67
C GLY A 162 11.92 5.48 -7.48
N ASP A 163 11.21 5.38 -6.36
CA ASP A 163 10.01 6.19 -6.08
C ASP A 163 10.36 7.50 -5.36
N TYR A 164 11.19 8.34 -6.00
CA TYR A 164 11.58 9.64 -5.46
C TYR A 164 11.03 10.78 -6.31
N TYR A 165 10.62 11.88 -5.65
CA TYR A 165 10.14 13.09 -6.34
C TYR A 165 11.25 14.13 -6.62
N TYR A 166 12.49 13.85 -6.20
CA TYR A 166 13.61 14.79 -6.24
C TYR A 166 14.82 14.28 -7.02
N THR A 167 15.65 15.21 -7.50
CA THR A 167 16.98 14.95 -8.09
C THR A 167 18.06 15.50 -7.17
N ALA A 168 19.14 14.74 -6.98
CA ALA A 168 20.35 15.18 -6.27
C ALA A 168 21.62 14.72 -7.00
N LEU A 169 22.44 15.69 -7.45
CA LEU A 169 23.64 15.45 -8.24
C LEU A 169 24.84 16.22 -7.68
N ALA A 170 25.96 15.52 -7.51
CA ALA A 170 27.21 16.12 -7.08
C ALA A 170 27.88 16.89 -8.24
N GLU A 171 27.87 16.36 -9.45
CA GLU A 171 28.49 17.02 -10.60
C GLU A 171 27.71 16.74 -11.90
N ILE A 172 27.75 17.74 -12.78
CA ILE A 172 27.39 17.63 -14.19
C ILE A 172 28.62 18.08 -14.98
N ASP A 173 29.16 17.15 -15.78
CA ASP A 173 30.28 17.42 -16.69
C ASP A 173 29.76 17.49 -18.11
N VAL A 174 30.32 18.36 -18.91
CA VAL A 174 30.02 18.50 -20.35
C VAL A 174 31.26 18.16 -21.14
N PHE A 175 31.08 17.43 -22.25
CA PHE A 175 32.17 16.94 -23.08
C PHE A 175 32.13 17.57 -24.46
N GLU A 176 33.28 17.90 -24.98
CA GLU A 176 33.49 18.29 -26.40
C GLU A 176 34.21 17.19 -27.15
N ASP A 177 34.01 17.18 -28.47
CA ASP A 177 34.73 16.29 -29.37
C ASP A 177 35.56 17.10 -30.36
N LEU A 178 36.82 17.28 -30.04
CA LEU A 178 37.78 18.01 -30.89
C LEU A 178 38.32 17.18 -32.07
N ALA A 179 38.08 15.86 -32.09
CA ALA A 179 38.65 14.93 -33.05
C ALA A 179 37.71 14.55 -34.20
N CYS A 180 36.43 14.84 -34.10
CA CYS A 180 35.43 14.52 -35.09
C CYS A 180 35.06 15.79 -35.90
N PRO A 181 35.39 15.87 -37.19
CA PRO A 181 34.83 16.91 -38.03
C PRO A 181 33.30 16.76 -38.06
N ALA A 182 32.57 17.86 -37.94
CA ALA A 182 31.12 17.84 -38.08
C ALA A 182 30.75 17.17 -39.40
N THR A 183 30.23 15.97 -39.38
CA THR A 183 29.89 15.19 -40.58
C THR A 183 28.65 15.75 -41.28
N GLY A 184 28.03 16.79 -40.74
CA GLY A 184 26.78 17.37 -41.25
C GLY A 184 25.56 16.50 -41.05
N GLN A 185 25.71 15.34 -40.38
CA GLN A 185 24.59 14.47 -40.04
C GLN A 185 24.09 14.78 -38.60
N ASN A 186 22.77 14.77 -38.42
CA ASN A 186 22.13 14.98 -37.16
C ASN A 186 21.75 13.62 -36.50
N ASN A 187 21.75 13.57 -35.20
CA ASN A 187 21.14 12.44 -34.50
C ASN A 187 19.63 12.41 -34.72
N GLN A 188 19.07 11.23 -34.76
CA GLN A 188 17.61 11.07 -34.79
C GLN A 188 17.07 11.04 -33.36
N LEU A 189 16.23 12.01 -33.06
CA LEU A 189 15.34 11.92 -31.88
C LEU A 189 14.21 10.99 -32.28
N ALA A 190 14.15 9.85 -31.60
CA ALA A 190 13.19 8.82 -31.93
C ALA A 190 12.57 8.27 -30.66
N SER A 191 11.32 7.86 -30.75
CA SER A 191 10.60 7.12 -29.73
C SER A 191 10.05 5.85 -30.33
N PHE A 192 10.09 4.76 -29.57
CA PHE A 192 9.39 3.54 -29.88
C PHE A 192 8.47 3.26 -28.68
N GLU A 193 7.15 3.35 -28.88
CA GLU A 193 6.16 3.19 -27.82
C GLU A 193 6.28 1.81 -27.18
N GLU A 194 6.10 1.76 -25.86
CA GLU A 194 6.04 0.51 -25.10
C GLU A 194 4.90 -0.36 -25.62
N ILE A 195 5.20 -1.64 -25.84
CA ILE A 195 4.22 -2.61 -26.25
C ILE A 195 3.73 -3.34 -25.02
N PRO A 196 2.48 -3.16 -24.62
CA PRO A 196 1.93 -3.84 -23.45
C PRO A 196 1.84 -5.35 -23.69
N LYS A 197 1.76 -6.12 -22.61
CA LYS A 197 1.45 -7.54 -22.64
C LYS A 197 0.31 -7.83 -23.63
N LYS A 198 0.39 -8.95 -24.32
CA LYS A 198 -0.59 -9.42 -25.32
C LYS A 198 -1.04 -10.85 -25.00
N TYR A 199 -2.17 -11.22 -25.58
CA TYR A 199 -2.70 -12.56 -25.47
C TYR A 199 -2.66 -13.26 -26.84
N THR A 200 -2.52 -14.59 -26.81
CA THR A 200 -2.41 -15.40 -28.05
C THR A 200 -3.58 -15.18 -29.02
N THR A 201 -4.73 -14.72 -28.52
CA THR A 201 -5.96 -14.47 -29.27
C THR A 201 -6.13 -13.00 -29.69
N ASP A 202 -5.20 -12.10 -29.34
CA ASP A 202 -5.31 -10.70 -29.72
C ASP A 202 -5.25 -10.51 -31.23
N PRO A 203 -6.04 -9.59 -31.78
CA PRO A 203 -5.99 -9.26 -33.21
C PRO A 203 -4.67 -8.57 -33.54
N PRO A 204 -4.30 -8.53 -34.83
CA PRO A 204 -3.15 -7.76 -35.28
C PRO A 204 -3.22 -6.31 -34.82
N PHE A 205 -2.10 -5.74 -34.42
CA PHE A 205 -2.00 -4.38 -33.89
C PHE A 205 -0.84 -3.58 -34.54
N THR A 206 -0.94 -2.26 -34.45
CA THR A 206 0.03 -1.36 -35.07
C THR A 206 1.16 -1.03 -34.10
N LEU A 207 2.40 -1.11 -34.56
CA LEU A 207 3.58 -0.64 -33.88
C LEU A 207 3.76 0.86 -34.16
N ASN A 208 4.02 1.63 -33.12
CA ASN A 208 4.21 3.07 -33.19
C ASN A 208 5.65 3.43 -32.84
N ALA A 209 6.37 3.98 -33.79
CA ALA A 209 7.65 4.62 -33.56
C ALA A 209 7.74 5.89 -34.40
N THR A 210 8.40 6.90 -33.88
CA THR A 210 8.55 8.19 -34.53
C THR A 210 10.01 8.64 -34.52
N THR A 211 10.42 9.41 -35.54
CA THR A 211 11.70 10.10 -35.56
C THR A 211 11.51 11.54 -36.02
N ASN A 212 12.37 12.45 -35.56
CA ASN A 212 12.39 13.84 -36.00
C ASN A 212 12.90 13.99 -37.47
N SER A 213 13.49 12.95 -38.03
CA SER A 213 13.99 12.95 -39.42
C SER A 213 12.87 12.84 -40.45
N GLY A 214 11.68 12.31 -40.07
CA GLY A 214 10.60 11.98 -40.99
C GLY A 214 10.90 10.84 -41.96
N LEU A 215 12.03 10.15 -41.78
CA LEU A 215 12.42 9.00 -42.59
C LEU A 215 11.61 7.76 -42.17
N PRO A 216 11.31 6.83 -43.11
CA PRO A 216 10.51 5.65 -42.79
C PRO A 216 11.25 4.72 -41.81
N ILE A 217 10.51 4.24 -40.83
CA ILE A 217 10.97 3.28 -39.81
C ILE A 217 10.65 1.87 -40.30
N ASN A 218 11.62 0.95 -40.19
CA ASN A 218 11.44 -0.47 -40.45
C ASN A 218 11.30 -1.24 -39.13
N PHE A 219 10.38 -2.19 -39.09
CA PHE A 219 10.16 -3.07 -37.94
C PHE A 219 10.53 -4.51 -38.30
N GLU A 220 11.20 -5.20 -37.36
CA GLU A 220 11.65 -6.57 -37.52
C GLU A 220 11.41 -7.34 -36.22
N VAL A 221 10.79 -8.53 -36.29
CA VAL A 221 10.72 -9.46 -35.14
C VAL A 221 12.07 -10.16 -35.02
N ILE A 222 12.79 -9.89 -33.94
CA ILE A 222 14.08 -10.50 -33.63
C ILE A 222 13.89 -11.91 -33.10
N SER A 223 12.86 -12.09 -32.23
CA SER A 223 12.53 -13.39 -31.66
C SER A 223 11.10 -13.43 -31.16
N GLY A 224 10.57 -14.63 -30.96
CA GLY A 224 9.26 -14.87 -30.33
C GLY A 224 8.13 -15.16 -31.32
N PRO A 225 6.95 -15.48 -30.81
CA PRO A 225 5.82 -15.99 -31.58
C PRO A 225 5.02 -14.89 -32.29
N ALA A 226 5.66 -14.08 -33.11
CA ALA A 226 5.01 -12.99 -33.86
C ALA A 226 5.65 -12.82 -35.25
N ALA A 227 4.94 -12.13 -36.12
CA ALA A 227 5.42 -11.67 -37.43
C ALA A 227 5.01 -10.22 -37.65
N VAL A 228 5.85 -9.45 -38.36
CA VAL A 228 5.55 -8.06 -38.69
C VAL A 228 5.47 -7.88 -40.20
N ASN A 229 4.51 -7.10 -40.67
CA ASN A 229 4.39 -6.68 -42.06
C ASN A 229 4.16 -5.16 -42.08
N GLY A 230 5.17 -4.43 -42.58
CA GLY A 230 5.21 -2.97 -42.39
C GLY A 230 5.28 -2.62 -40.90
N ASN A 231 4.27 -1.95 -40.39
CA ASN A 231 4.13 -1.64 -38.96
C ASN A 231 3.02 -2.42 -38.28
N VAL A 232 2.43 -3.44 -38.93
CA VAL A 232 1.39 -4.28 -38.36
C VAL A 232 1.99 -5.58 -37.82
N MET A 233 1.87 -5.78 -36.52
CA MET A 233 2.29 -6.98 -35.81
C MET A 233 1.13 -7.98 -35.77
N THR A 234 1.43 -9.25 -36.08
CA THR A 234 0.50 -10.37 -35.97
C THR A 234 1.12 -11.46 -35.10
N LEU A 235 0.39 -11.90 -34.08
CA LEU A 235 0.80 -13.01 -33.22
C LEU A 235 0.54 -14.35 -33.90
N THR A 236 1.38 -15.36 -33.63
CA THR A 236 1.25 -16.70 -34.26
C THR A 236 0.30 -17.63 -33.51
N GLY A 237 -0.27 -17.18 -32.38
CA GLY A 237 -1.14 -18.00 -31.52
C GLY A 237 -0.38 -18.82 -30.48
N ASN A 238 0.93 -18.70 -30.35
CA ASN A 238 1.72 -19.33 -29.30
C ASN A 238 2.11 -18.32 -28.22
N ALA A 239 2.24 -18.78 -26.96
CA ALA A 239 2.76 -17.98 -25.85
C ALA A 239 4.29 -17.84 -25.94
N GLY A 240 4.81 -16.78 -25.33
CA GLY A 240 6.25 -16.51 -25.23
C GLY A 240 6.60 -15.05 -25.32
N THR A 241 7.87 -14.72 -25.07
CA THR A 241 8.37 -13.34 -25.18
C THR A 241 8.67 -13.00 -26.63
N VAL A 242 8.11 -11.89 -27.12
CA VAL A 242 8.40 -11.34 -28.45
C VAL A 242 9.36 -10.17 -28.26
N THR A 243 10.45 -10.17 -29.05
CA THR A 243 11.35 -9.02 -29.16
C THR A 243 11.25 -8.46 -30.57
N VAL A 244 10.95 -7.17 -30.67
CA VAL A 244 10.84 -6.45 -31.94
C VAL A 244 11.81 -5.28 -31.96
N LYS A 245 12.45 -5.08 -33.12
CA LYS A 245 13.34 -3.96 -33.38
C LYS A 245 12.67 -2.96 -34.32
N ALA A 246 12.70 -1.69 -33.96
CA ALA A 246 12.42 -0.59 -34.84
C ALA A 246 13.77 0.02 -35.30
N SER A 247 13.96 0.27 -36.58
CA SER A 247 15.20 0.79 -37.09
C SER A 247 14.99 1.77 -38.25
N GLN A 248 15.94 2.68 -38.39
CA GLN A 248 15.99 3.65 -39.48
C GLN A 248 17.44 3.84 -39.93
N SER A 249 17.72 3.64 -41.21
CA SER A 249 19.09 3.53 -41.75
C SER A 249 19.86 4.85 -41.82
N GLY A 250 19.23 6.00 -41.56
CA GLY A 250 19.81 7.30 -41.77
C GLY A 250 19.88 7.70 -43.27
N ASN A 251 20.45 8.85 -43.52
CA ASN A 251 20.76 9.37 -44.85
C ASN A 251 21.92 10.36 -44.75
N SER A 252 22.18 11.17 -45.77
CA SER A 252 23.23 12.18 -45.73
C SER A 252 23.07 13.24 -44.62
N ASN A 253 21.87 13.38 -44.06
CA ASN A 253 21.53 14.41 -43.05
C ASN A 253 21.32 13.86 -41.67
N TYR A 254 21.12 12.53 -41.52
CA TYR A 254 20.80 11.89 -40.25
C TYR A 254 21.54 10.56 -40.08
N TYR A 255 22.06 10.30 -38.88
CA TYR A 255 22.62 9.00 -38.52
C TYR A 255 21.53 7.93 -38.48
N ALA A 256 21.92 6.67 -38.58
CA ALA A 256 21.02 5.54 -38.34
C ALA A 256 20.55 5.52 -36.89
N TRP A 257 19.34 4.98 -36.70
CA TRP A 257 18.75 4.78 -35.36
C TRP A 257 18.16 3.38 -35.28
N GLU A 258 18.25 2.76 -34.10
CA GLU A 258 17.52 1.54 -33.76
C GLU A 258 17.14 1.49 -32.29
N SER A 259 16.04 0.82 -32.01
CA SER A 259 15.55 0.55 -30.65
C SER A 259 14.84 -0.80 -30.64
N THR A 260 14.83 -1.48 -29.48
CA THR A 260 14.14 -2.76 -29.29
C THR A 260 13.14 -2.66 -28.13
N GLN A 261 11.99 -3.32 -28.32
CA GLN A 261 10.98 -3.53 -27.29
C GLN A 261 10.76 -5.04 -27.13
N SER A 262 10.53 -5.47 -25.89
CA SER A 262 10.15 -6.85 -25.62
C SER A 262 8.82 -6.84 -24.84
N PHE A 263 7.91 -7.71 -25.25
CA PHE A 263 6.63 -7.90 -24.57
C PHE A 263 6.29 -9.37 -24.47
N GLU A 264 5.44 -9.70 -23.50
CA GLU A 264 4.98 -11.05 -23.26
C GLU A 264 3.70 -11.34 -24.03
N VAL A 265 3.58 -12.56 -24.57
CA VAL A 265 2.36 -13.11 -25.16
C VAL A 265 1.91 -14.29 -24.30
N VAL A 266 0.74 -14.17 -23.69
CA VAL A 266 0.19 -15.14 -22.74
C VAL A 266 -0.93 -15.97 -23.39
N ASP A 267 -0.95 -17.26 -23.13
CA ASP A 267 -2.07 -18.15 -23.51
C ASP A 267 -3.04 -18.31 -22.33
N LEU A 268 -4.13 -17.58 -22.37
CA LEU A 268 -5.16 -17.64 -21.33
C LEU A 268 -5.83 -19.01 -21.21
N SER A 269 -5.82 -19.82 -22.27
CA SER A 269 -6.56 -21.08 -22.32
C SER A 269 -6.00 -22.20 -21.46
N ILE A 270 -4.73 -22.06 -21.02
CA ILE A 270 -4.02 -23.07 -20.23
C ILE A 270 -3.80 -22.65 -18.76
N ILE A 271 -4.14 -21.44 -18.39
CA ILE A 271 -3.96 -20.92 -17.03
C ILE A 271 -4.95 -21.63 -16.11
N GLN A 272 -4.44 -22.27 -15.06
CA GLN A 272 -5.24 -22.97 -14.07
C GLN A 272 -5.37 -22.14 -12.78
N PRO A 273 -6.49 -22.30 -12.05
CA PRO A 273 -6.61 -21.77 -10.69
C PRO A 273 -5.53 -22.31 -9.75
N GLU A 274 -5.18 -21.53 -8.75
CA GLU A 274 -4.44 -21.97 -7.57
C GLU A 274 -5.38 -22.02 -6.37
N ILE A 275 -5.21 -23.07 -5.53
CA ILE A 275 -6.04 -23.30 -4.34
C ILE A 275 -5.14 -23.30 -3.11
N SER A 276 -5.57 -22.57 -2.07
CA SER A 276 -5.00 -22.67 -0.73
C SER A 276 -6.12 -22.74 0.31
N VAL A 277 -5.79 -23.22 1.51
CA VAL A 277 -6.76 -23.44 2.58
C VAL A 277 -6.22 -22.90 3.90
N ARG A 278 -7.14 -22.47 4.76
CA ARG A 278 -6.82 -22.00 6.11
C ARG A 278 -6.72 -23.15 7.13
N PHE A 279 -7.39 -24.27 6.89
CA PHE A 279 -7.38 -25.39 7.83
C PHE A 279 -6.09 -26.22 7.76
N THR A 280 -5.78 -26.91 8.86
CA THR A 280 -4.63 -27.80 9.05
C THR A 280 -5.06 -29.28 8.96
N GLU A 281 -4.11 -30.21 9.17
CA GLU A 281 -4.40 -31.65 9.09
C GLU A 281 -5.16 -32.21 10.31
N ASN A 282 -5.20 -31.49 11.43
CA ASN A 282 -5.81 -31.96 12.68
C ASN A 282 -6.89 -30.98 13.17
N MET A 283 -7.96 -31.54 13.72
CA MET A 283 -9.06 -30.82 14.31
C MET A 283 -9.53 -31.50 15.61
N ASP A 284 -9.64 -30.72 16.66
CA ASP A 284 -10.11 -31.18 17.97
C ASP A 284 -11.60 -30.85 18.17
N VAL A 285 -12.39 -31.86 18.49
CA VAL A 285 -13.79 -31.71 18.87
C VAL A 285 -14.03 -32.30 20.26
N LYS A 286 -14.77 -31.60 21.10
CA LYS A 286 -14.94 -32.00 22.50
C LYS A 286 -15.91 -33.14 22.70
N MET A 287 -16.90 -33.31 21.86
CA MET A 287 -18.10 -34.08 22.15
C MET A 287 -18.07 -35.48 21.57
N GLU A 288 -18.96 -36.35 22.05
CA GLU A 288 -19.31 -37.61 21.42
C GLU A 288 -20.00 -37.37 20.07
N GLU A 289 -20.50 -36.18 19.82
CA GLU A 289 -21.10 -35.71 18.58
C GLU A 289 -20.09 -34.93 17.74
N LEU A 290 -20.16 -35.15 16.43
CA LEU A 290 -19.33 -34.44 15.45
C LEU A 290 -20.00 -33.12 15.07
N ASP A 291 -19.50 -32.03 15.62
CA ASP A 291 -20.03 -30.67 15.38
C ASP A 291 -19.58 -30.13 14.01
N PRO A 292 -20.41 -29.31 13.35
CA PRO A 292 -20.02 -28.64 12.10
C PRO A 292 -18.82 -27.73 12.29
N TYR A 293 -17.95 -27.69 11.27
CA TYR A 293 -16.79 -26.81 11.18
C TYR A 293 -16.82 -26.01 9.88
N LEU A 294 -16.47 -24.73 9.96
CA LEU A 294 -16.41 -23.86 8.78
C LEU A 294 -15.08 -23.96 8.06
N LEU A 295 -15.09 -24.61 6.92
CA LEU A 295 -13.92 -24.74 6.05
C LEU A 295 -13.75 -23.47 5.21
N TYR A 296 -12.51 -22.98 5.10
CA TYR A 296 -12.15 -21.85 4.27
C TYR A 296 -11.18 -22.25 3.18
N ALA A 297 -11.47 -21.86 1.94
CA ALA A 297 -10.59 -21.97 0.80
C ALA A 297 -10.39 -20.62 0.11
N TYR A 298 -9.22 -20.45 -0.48
CA TYR A 298 -8.88 -19.33 -1.33
C TYR A 298 -8.56 -19.87 -2.72
N ALA A 299 -9.06 -19.20 -3.74
CA ALA A 299 -8.76 -19.55 -5.12
C ALA A 299 -8.31 -18.28 -5.86
N ASN A 300 -7.16 -18.37 -6.47
CA ASN A 300 -6.57 -17.30 -7.27
C ASN A 300 -6.31 -17.79 -8.69
N ILE A 301 -6.17 -16.89 -9.62
CA ILE A 301 -5.79 -17.20 -10.99
C ILE A 301 -4.87 -16.08 -11.51
N ASP A 302 -3.88 -16.48 -12.29
CA ASP A 302 -3.04 -15.53 -13.00
C ASP A 302 -3.87 -14.77 -14.03
N GLU A 303 -3.49 -13.55 -14.35
CA GLU A 303 -4.21 -12.63 -15.25
C GLU A 303 -5.61 -12.24 -14.72
N PRO A 304 -5.73 -11.75 -13.46
CA PRO A 304 -7.01 -11.50 -12.81
C PRO A 304 -7.84 -10.38 -13.46
N GLU A 305 -7.23 -9.55 -14.30
CA GLU A 305 -7.94 -8.54 -15.09
C GLU A 305 -8.72 -9.15 -16.27
N THR A 306 -8.34 -10.35 -16.69
CA THR A 306 -8.91 -11.04 -17.86
C THR A 306 -9.62 -12.34 -17.49
N LEU A 307 -9.12 -13.04 -16.48
CA LEU A 307 -9.66 -14.31 -15.98
C LEU A 307 -10.21 -14.12 -14.56
N ASN A 308 -11.23 -14.91 -14.23
CA ASN A 308 -11.77 -14.95 -12.87
C ASN A 308 -12.12 -16.37 -12.46
N ILE A 309 -12.19 -16.59 -11.16
CA ILE A 309 -12.73 -17.81 -10.56
C ILE A 309 -14.25 -17.76 -10.69
N THR A 310 -14.86 -18.77 -11.29
CA THR A 310 -16.31 -18.83 -11.51
C THR A 310 -17.04 -19.59 -10.40
N SER A 311 -16.38 -20.56 -9.77
CA SER A 311 -16.90 -21.27 -8.60
C SER A 311 -15.79 -22.02 -7.87
N VAL A 312 -16.01 -22.25 -6.58
CA VAL A 312 -15.26 -23.22 -5.78
C VAL A 312 -16.23 -24.22 -5.19
N GLU A 313 -15.87 -25.50 -5.22
CA GLU A 313 -16.69 -26.58 -4.73
C GLU A 313 -15.89 -27.46 -3.76
N PHE A 314 -16.57 -27.95 -2.74
CA PHE A 314 -16.03 -28.91 -1.77
C PHE A 314 -16.67 -30.28 -2.00
N GLU A 315 -15.84 -31.33 -2.19
CA GLU A 315 -16.31 -32.72 -2.08
C GLU A 315 -16.06 -33.19 -0.65
N VAL A 316 -17.15 -33.41 0.04
CA VAL A 316 -17.16 -33.93 1.40
C VAL A 316 -18.11 -35.14 1.46
N ASN A 317 -17.71 -36.20 2.13
CA ASN A 317 -18.52 -37.42 2.25
C ASN A 317 -18.93 -38.07 0.91
N GLY A 318 -18.19 -37.74 -0.16
CA GLY A 318 -18.43 -38.24 -1.53
C GLY A 318 -19.29 -37.36 -2.42
N ASP A 319 -19.87 -36.28 -1.89
CA ASP A 319 -20.73 -35.35 -2.63
C ASP A 319 -20.05 -33.98 -2.83
N TRP A 320 -20.25 -33.40 -4.02
CA TRP A 320 -19.79 -32.04 -4.34
C TRP A 320 -20.81 -30.98 -3.92
N HIS A 321 -20.34 -29.95 -3.24
CA HIS A 321 -21.13 -28.81 -2.78
C HIS A 321 -20.47 -27.52 -3.23
N THR A 322 -21.27 -26.60 -3.77
CA THR A 322 -20.78 -25.24 -4.10
C THR A 322 -20.50 -24.46 -2.82
N ALA A 323 -19.36 -23.81 -2.75
CA ALA A 323 -18.98 -22.95 -1.63
C ALA A 323 -19.78 -21.62 -1.67
N ASP A 324 -20.07 -21.10 -0.49
CA ASP A 324 -20.52 -19.72 -0.34
C ASP A 324 -19.32 -18.79 -0.50
N GLN A 325 -19.48 -17.75 -1.29
CA GLN A 325 -18.42 -16.74 -1.47
C GLN A 325 -18.70 -15.51 -0.61
N VAL A 326 -17.72 -15.15 0.23
CA VAL A 326 -17.75 -13.94 1.06
C VAL A 326 -16.49 -13.15 0.76
N GLY A 327 -16.61 -12.08 -0.04
CA GLY A 327 -15.46 -11.34 -0.54
C GLY A 327 -14.57 -12.22 -1.44
N ASN A 328 -13.32 -12.40 -1.02
CA ASN A 328 -12.33 -13.26 -1.72
C ASN A 328 -12.18 -14.65 -1.10
N VAL A 329 -13.04 -15.01 -0.17
CA VAL A 329 -13.02 -16.29 0.56
C VAL A 329 -14.16 -17.15 0.09
N PHE A 330 -13.90 -18.43 -0.05
CA PHE A 330 -14.89 -19.49 -0.33
C PHE A 330 -15.04 -20.34 0.92
N GLN A 331 -16.25 -20.51 1.42
CA GLN A 331 -16.52 -21.17 2.68
C GLN A 331 -17.60 -22.25 2.55
N TYR A 332 -17.49 -23.28 3.38
CA TYR A 332 -18.45 -24.37 3.44
C TYR A 332 -18.55 -24.95 4.85
N TRP A 333 -19.78 -25.04 5.40
CA TRP A 333 -20.03 -25.72 6.66
C TRP A 333 -19.97 -27.23 6.45
N TRP A 334 -18.95 -27.87 7.01
CA TRP A 334 -18.72 -29.29 6.93
C TRP A 334 -18.95 -29.97 8.27
N THR A 335 -19.77 -31.05 8.31
CA THR A 335 -19.91 -31.93 9.47
C THR A 335 -19.11 -33.19 9.21
N PRO A 336 -18.08 -33.49 10.04
CA PRO A 336 -17.35 -34.78 9.96
C PRO A 336 -18.30 -35.97 10.09
N THR A 337 -18.01 -37.03 9.39
CA THR A 337 -18.79 -38.27 9.48
C THR A 337 -18.20 -39.28 10.46
N GLN A 338 -16.93 -39.11 10.85
CA GLN A 338 -16.22 -39.99 11.74
C GLN A 338 -15.06 -39.29 12.45
N PHE A 339 -14.65 -39.84 13.58
CA PHE A 339 -13.33 -39.57 14.15
C PHE A 339 -12.25 -40.21 13.30
N GLY A 340 -11.05 -39.63 13.35
CA GLY A 340 -9.94 -40.04 12.48
C GLY A 340 -9.92 -39.25 11.16
N SER A 341 -9.37 -39.85 10.12
CA SER A 341 -9.13 -39.20 8.84
C SER A 341 -10.41 -39.02 8.01
N ASN A 342 -10.69 -37.82 7.62
CA ASN A 342 -11.73 -37.41 6.68
C ASN A 342 -11.09 -36.78 5.45
N SER A 343 -11.48 -37.20 4.23
CA SER A 343 -10.98 -36.65 2.98
C SER A 343 -11.88 -35.50 2.50
N ILE A 344 -11.28 -34.37 2.16
CA ILE A 344 -11.93 -33.21 1.60
C ILE A 344 -11.25 -32.88 0.29
N LYS A 345 -12.02 -32.79 -0.83
CA LYS A 345 -11.48 -32.27 -2.08
C LYS A 345 -12.05 -30.90 -2.35
N ILE A 346 -11.22 -30.03 -2.90
CA ILE A 346 -11.61 -28.69 -3.28
C ILE A 346 -11.31 -28.50 -4.76
N ARG A 347 -12.31 -28.07 -5.52
CA ARG A 347 -12.18 -27.78 -6.94
C ARG A 347 -12.49 -26.31 -7.20
N ALA A 348 -11.54 -25.60 -7.80
CA ALA A 348 -11.75 -24.26 -8.32
C ALA A 348 -11.94 -24.30 -9.84
N ASN A 349 -12.92 -23.60 -10.34
CA ASN A 349 -13.24 -23.50 -11.77
C ASN A 349 -12.99 -22.06 -12.22
N ALA A 350 -12.39 -21.89 -13.41
CA ALA A 350 -12.06 -20.59 -13.99
C ALA A 350 -12.87 -20.28 -15.24
N SER A 351 -12.96 -19.00 -15.61
CA SER A 351 -13.72 -18.48 -16.73
C SER A 351 -13.23 -18.97 -18.10
N ASN A 352 -11.97 -19.41 -18.20
CA ASN A 352 -11.40 -20.04 -19.39
C ASN A 352 -11.76 -21.54 -19.55
N GLY A 353 -12.55 -22.09 -18.61
CA GLY A 353 -12.94 -23.50 -18.58
C GLY A 353 -11.90 -24.43 -17.94
N MET A 354 -10.78 -23.93 -17.49
CA MET A 354 -9.79 -24.69 -16.72
C MET A 354 -10.27 -24.88 -15.28
N SER A 355 -9.88 -25.99 -14.67
CA SER A 355 -10.14 -26.27 -13.26
C SER A 355 -8.96 -26.95 -12.61
N LYS A 356 -8.82 -26.78 -11.30
CA LYS A 356 -7.86 -27.47 -10.46
C LYS A 356 -8.59 -28.13 -9.30
N THR A 357 -8.16 -29.34 -8.93
CA THR A 357 -8.69 -30.05 -7.76
C THR A 357 -7.54 -30.46 -6.85
N GLU A 358 -7.65 -30.11 -5.57
CA GLU A 358 -6.71 -30.47 -4.52
C GLU A 358 -7.41 -31.36 -3.49
N THR A 359 -6.66 -32.29 -2.87
CA THR A 359 -7.18 -33.21 -1.85
C THR A 359 -6.48 -32.97 -0.52
N TYR A 360 -7.26 -32.79 0.52
CA TYR A 360 -6.81 -32.58 1.90
C TYR A 360 -7.38 -33.69 2.79
N ASN A 361 -6.62 -34.05 3.83
CA ASN A 361 -7.09 -35.00 4.84
C ASN A 361 -7.13 -34.33 6.19
N LEU A 362 -8.31 -34.32 6.84
CA LEU A 362 -8.53 -33.77 8.17
C LEU A 362 -8.69 -34.92 9.16
N ASN A 363 -7.81 -34.98 10.17
CA ASN A 363 -7.90 -35.94 11.26
C ASN A 363 -8.68 -35.36 12.43
N VAL A 364 -9.91 -35.80 12.63
CA VAL A 364 -10.80 -35.31 13.69
C VAL A 364 -10.56 -36.12 14.96
N SER A 365 -10.25 -35.44 16.07
CA SER A 365 -9.92 -36.04 17.37
C SER A 365 -10.80 -35.50 18.49
N ASN A 366 -11.15 -36.36 19.44
CA ASN A 366 -11.77 -35.95 20.72
C ASN A 366 -10.81 -36.14 21.92
N SER A 367 -9.56 -36.45 21.66
CA SER A 367 -8.50 -36.57 22.67
C SER A 367 -7.84 -35.24 22.96
N ILE A 368 -8.58 -34.32 23.61
CA ILE A 368 -8.19 -32.97 23.83
C ILE A 368 -7.34 -32.81 25.08
N SER A 369 -6.28 -32.03 25.01
CA SER A 369 -5.45 -31.58 26.14
C SER A 369 -5.14 -30.10 25.99
N ASN A 370 -4.71 -29.45 27.09
CA ASN A 370 -4.12 -28.13 26.99
C ASN A 370 -2.97 -28.16 25.98
N THR A 371 -2.92 -27.15 25.12
CA THR A 371 -1.85 -27.04 24.11
C THR A 371 -1.41 -25.61 23.98
N SER A 372 -0.17 -25.41 23.51
CA SER A 372 0.42 -24.08 23.35
C SER A 372 1.00 -23.94 21.94
N ALA A 373 0.81 -22.76 21.35
CA ALA A 373 1.40 -22.40 20.06
C ALA A 373 2.33 -21.19 20.26
N VAL A 374 3.62 -21.36 20.00
CA VAL A 374 4.58 -20.25 20.00
C VAL A 374 4.42 -19.47 18.71
N THR A 375 4.09 -18.20 18.82
CA THR A 375 3.88 -17.32 17.67
C THR A 375 5.03 -16.33 17.48
N PHE A 376 5.45 -15.59 18.51
CA PHE A 376 6.66 -14.79 18.41
C PHE A 376 7.78 -15.47 19.20
N ALA A 377 8.92 -15.65 18.57
CA ALA A 377 10.09 -16.32 19.19
C ALA A 377 11.33 -15.46 18.93
N GLY A 378 11.51 -14.43 19.75
CA GLY A 378 12.62 -13.48 19.64
C GLY A 378 12.54 -12.56 18.42
N GLY A 379 11.33 -12.29 17.91
CA GLY A 379 11.13 -11.32 16.83
C GLY A 379 11.58 -9.92 17.24
N VAL A 380 12.23 -9.17 16.36
CA VAL A 380 12.78 -7.85 16.69
C VAL A 380 12.13 -6.75 15.86
N ILE A 381 11.68 -5.70 16.52
CA ILE A 381 11.22 -4.43 15.91
C ILE A 381 12.22 -3.34 16.30
N ASP A 382 12.84 -2.70 15.32
CA ASP A 382 13.82 -1.65 15.49
C ASP A 382 13.96 -0.83 14.20
N MET A 383 13.94 0.50 14.31
CA MET A 383 14.11 1.40 13.16
C MET A 383 15.60 1.71 12.87
N GLY A 384 16.48 1.56 13.85
CA GLY A 384 17.89 1.92 13.69
C GLY A 384 18.73 0.90 12.92
N THR A 385 18.45 -0.39 13.09
CA THR A 385 19.22 -1.51 12.52
C THR A 385 18.41 -2.32 11.50
N ILE A 386 17.18 -2.71 11.88
CA ILE A 386 16.29 -3.51 11.01
C ILE A 386 15.50 -2.62 10.06
N GLY A 387 15.18 -1.38 10.46
CA GLY A 387 14.43 -0.42 9.66
C GLY A 387 12.94 -0.76 9.55
N SER A 388 12.36 -1.41 10.58
CA SER A 388 10.95 -1.80 10.57
C SER A 388 10.26 -1.54 11.91
N GLN A 389 9.03 -1.02 11.84
CA GLN A 389 8.09 -0.91 12.94
C GLN A 389 7.14 -2.13 13.03
N TRP A 390 7.30 -3.09 12.15
CA TRP A 390 6.44 -4.26 12.04
C TRP A 390 7.23 -5.56 12.18
N PHE A 391 6.62 -6.55 12.82
CA PHE A 391 7.02 -7.93 12.80
C PHE A 391 5.86 -8.80 12.30
N TYR A 392 6.12 -9.75 11.41
CA TYR A 392 5.13 -10.64 10.79
C TYR A 392 5.53 -12.09 10.97
N GLY A 393 4.55 -12.96 11.12
CA GLY A 393 4.75 -14.41 11.10
C GLY A 393 3.52 -15.15 10.62
N GLU A 394 3.76 -16.32 10.01
CA GLU A 394 2.75 -17.30 9.64
C GLU A 394 2.81 -18.47 10.62
N TYR A 395 1.65 -18.93 11.10
CA TYR A 395 1.56 -19.93 12.15
C TYR A 395 0.47 -20.93 11.87
N GLU A 396 0.68 -22.18 12.33
CA GLU A 396 -0.37 -23.18 12.42
C GLU A 396 -0.85 -23.29 13.86
N LEU A 397 -2.08 -22.89 14.09
CA LEU A 397 -2.74 -22.90 15.40
C LEU A 397 -3.66 -24.11 15.54
N PRO A 398 -3.96 -24.56 16.76
CA PRO A 398 -4.98 -25.58 17.01
C PRO A 398 -6.29 -25.22 16.31
N GLN A 399 -6.94 -26.22 15.73
CA GLN A 399 -8.22 -26.09 15.05
C GLN A 399 -9.26 -26.92 15.81
N PHE A 400 -10.41 -26.33 16.12
CA PHE A 400 -11.34 -26.94 17.07
C PHE A 400 -12.78 -26.46 16.92
N VAL A 401 -13.71 -27.24 17.49
CA VAL A 401 -15.07 -26.83 17.81
C VAL A 401 -15.37 -27.21 19.25
N GLY A 402 -15.70 -26.22 20.10
CA GLY A 402 -16.12 -26.44 21.48
C GLY A 402 -15.11 -27.16 22.39
N ALA A 403 -13.83 -27.18 22.02
CA ALA A 403 -12.78 -27.96 22.68
C ALA A 403 -12.01 -27.16 23.76
N TYR A 404 -11.94 -25.87 23.60
CA TYR A 404 -11.21 -24.97 24.49
C TYR A 404 -12.15 -23.87 24.98
N ASP A 405 -12.13 -23.60 26.28
CA ASP A 405 -12.96 -22.57 26.92
C ASP A 405 -12.18 -21.26 27.18
N GLU A 406 -10.85 -21.31 27.06
CA GLU A 406 -10.00 -20.16 27.25
C GLU A 406 -8.80 -20.19 26.29
N ILE A 407 -8.47 -19.03 25.69
CA ILE A 407 -7.26 -18.82 24.88
C ILE A 407 -6.53 -17.64 25.49
N LEU A 408 -5.33 -17.89 26.01
CA LEU A 408 -4.50 -16.88 26.66
C LEU A 408 -3.29 -16.54 25.79
N ALA A 409 -3.05 -15.27 25.54
CA ALA A 409 -1.83 -14.78 24.92
C ALA A 409 -0.84 -14.36 26.02
N ASP A 410 0.18 -15.17 26.29
CA ASP A 410 1.32 -14.77 27.13
C ASP A 410 2.31 -13.99 26.26
N PHE A 411 2.31 -12.68 26.44
CA PHE A 411 3.11 -11.75 25.65
C PHE A 411 4.23 -11.15 26.50
N GLN A 412 5.46 -11.26 26.02
CA GLN A 412 6.68 -10.74 26.66
C GLN A 412 7.41 -9.80 25.68
N ILE A 413 7.86 -8.68 26.21
CA ILE A 413 8.67 -7.72 25.48
C ILE A 413 9.97 -7.47 26.24
N SER A 414 11.11 -7.50 25.53
CA SER A 414 12.43 -7.38 26.12
C SER A 414 13.36 -6.53 25.26
N CYS A 415 14.54 -6.18 25.82
CA CYS A 415 15.54 -5.40 25.11
C CYS A 415 16.26 -6.25 24.07
N PRO A 416 16.21 -5.90 22.79
CA PRO A 416 16.93 -6.61 21.75
C PRO A 416 18.43 -6.33 21.79
N ASN A 417 19.22 -7.19 21.14
CA ASN A 417 20.65 -6.99 20.98
C ASN A 417 20.95 -6.06 19.78
N VAL A 418 20.48 -4.84 19.86
CA VAL A 418 20.71 -3.77 18.87
C VAL A 418 21.30 -2.54 19.56
N PRO A 419 21.93 -1.59 18.83
CA PRO A 419 22.35 -0.32 19.41
C PRO A 419 21.19 0.40 20.12
N GLY A 420 21.38 0.84 21.36
CA GLY A 420 20.33 1.43 22.17
C GLY A 420 19.56 0.45 23.07
N GLY A 421 19.59 -0.86 22.78
CA GLY A 421 18.86 -1.86 23.56
C GLY A 421 17.33 -1.66 23.46
N CYS A 422 16.61 -1.56 24.59
CA CYS A 422 15.20 -1.16 24.60
C CYS A 422 15.04 0.30 24.15
N ASP A 423 13.93 0.61 23.44
CA ASP A 423 13.50 2.01 23.21
C ASP A 423 13.19 2.68 24.58
N ASP A 424 13.67 3.90 24.78
CA ASP A 424 13.51 4.65 26.02
C ASP A 424 12.08 5.17 26.28
N TRP A 425 11.18 5.08 25.29
CA TRP A 425 9.85 5.70 25.31
C TRP A 425 8.71 4.69 25.36
N ASP A 426 7.58 5.15 25.88
CA ASP A 426 6.30 4.45 25.90
C ASP A 426 5.62 4.51 24.51
N ARG A 427 5.98 3.55 23.66
CA ARG A 427 5.48 3.48 22.28
C ARG A 427 4.14 2.80 22.17
N LEU A 428 3.29 3.38 21.32
CA LEU A 428 2.05 2.74 20.89
C LEU A 428 2.38 1.47 20.09
N GLY A 429 1.72 0.37 20.42
CA GLY A 429 1.81 -0.87 19.67
C GLY A 429 0.54 -1.72 19.78
N TRP A 430 0.40 -2.68 18.87
CA TRP A 430 -0.72 -3.64 18.88
C TRP A 430 -0.34 -4.93 18.15
N VAL A 431 -0.97 -6.02 18.58
CA VAL A 431 -0.89 -7.32 17.89
C VAL A 431 -2.17 -7.56 17.15
N GLU A 432 -2.08 -8.03 15.91
CA GLU A 432 -3.21 -8.35 15.04
C GLU A 432 -3.09 -9.74 14.45
N VAL A 433 -4.24 -10.38 14.24
CA VAL A 433 -4.37 -11.61 13.46
C VAL A 433 -5.17 -11.34 12.19
N LYS A 434 -4.77 -11.96 11.09
CA LYS A 434 -5.50 -11.86 9.84
C LYS A 434 -6.72 -12.78 9.86
N ALA A 435 -7.91 -12.20 9.78
CA ALA A 435 -9.16 -12.94 9.67
C ALA A 435 -9.28 -13.65 8.31
N PRO A 436 -10.19 -14.62 8.15
CA PRO A 436 -10.37 -15.34 6.88
C PRO A 436 -10.66 -14.43 5.69
N ASP A 437 -11.40 -13.34 5.89
CA ASP A 437 -11.72 -12.32 4.86
C ASP A 437 -10.54 -11.40 4.47
N GLY A 438 -9.36 -11.63 5.06
CA GLY A 438 -8.14 -10.87 4.82
C GLY A 438 -7.97 -9.61 5.66
N LYS A 439 -8.95 -9.24 6.47
CA LYS A 439 -8.86 -8.11 7.38
C LYS A 439 -7.99 -8.42 8.58
N TRP A 440 -7.33 -7.40 9.11
CA TRP A 440 -6.56 -7.51 10.33
C TRP A 440 -7.43 -7.17 11.54
N VAL A 441 -7.46 -8.06 12.53
CA VAL A 441 -8.23 -7.91 13.77
C VAL A 441 -7.27 -7.80 14.94
N GLU A 442 -7.42 -6.74 15.73
CA GLU A 442 -6.57 -6.48 16.89
C GLU A 442 -6.86 -7.48 18.01
N LEU A 443 -5.84 -8.27 18.37
CA LEU A 443 -5.87 -9.18 19.52
C LEU A 443 -5.83 -8.39 20.83
N PHE A 444 -4.83 -7.52 20.93
CA PHE A 444 -4.66 -6.58 22.04
C PHE A 444 -3.75 -5.42 21.64
N ARG A 445 -3.95 -4.31 22.32
CA ARG A 445 -3.08 -3.13 22.28
C ARG A 445 -2.07 -3.21 23.40
N TYR A 446 -0.82 -2.85 23.14
CA TYR A 446 0.22 -2.84 24.13
C TYR A 446 1.04 -1.54 24.01
N ILE A 447 1.15 -0.83 25.13
CA ILE A 447 2.02 0.34 25.17
C ILE A 447 3.35 -0.07 25.81
N THR A 448 4.45 0.16 25.12
CA THR A 448 5.78 -0.28 25.60
C THR A 448 6.15 0.40 26.92
N PRO A 449 6.93 -0.27 27.78
CA PRO A 449 7.49 0.38 28.97
C PRO A 449 8.65 1.30 28.61
N TYR A 450 8.97 2.25 29.48
CA TYR A 450 10.16 3.10 29.34
C TYR A 450 11.43 2.29 29.58
N GLY A 451 12.09 1.84 28.52
CA GLY A 451 13.45 1.30 28.50
C GLY A 451 13.69 0.00 29.28
N ILE A 452 12.68 -0.76 29.64
CA ILE A 452 12.79 -2.01 30.40
C ILE A 452 11.95 -3.14 29.81
N ALA A 453 12.30 -4.39 30.11
CA ALA A 453 11.51 -5.56 29.76
C ALA A 453 10.23 -5.66 30.63
N CYS A 454 9.11 -6.03 30.03
CA CYS A 454 7.86 -6.31 30.72
C CYS A 454 7.03 -7.32 29.89
N GLY A 455 6.01 -7.88 30.52
CA GLY A 455 5.07 -8.78 29.84
C GLY A 455 3.71 -8.78 30.52
N GLN A 456 2.73 -9.30 29.83
CA GLN A 456 1.38 -9.45 30.35
C GLN A 456 0.63 -10.55 29.60
N THR A 457 -0.22 -11.30 30.29
CA THR A 457 -1.13 -12.26 29.66
C THR A 457 -2.46 -11.58 29.34
N ALA A 458 -2.96 -11.79 28.10
CA ALA A 458 -4.26 -11.34 27.64
C ALA A 458 -5.20 -12.53 27.43
N ASP A 459 -6.46 -12.40 27.86
CA ASP A 459 -7.53 -13.27 27.40
C ASP A 459 -7.99 -12.83 26.01
N VAL A 460 -7.77 -13.71 25.02
CA VAL A 460 -8.14 -13.51 23.62
C VAL A 460 -9.21 -14.50 23.15
N THR A 461 -9.90 -15.15 24.08
CA THR A 461 -10.94 -16.17 23.84
C THR A 461 -12.05 -15.67 22.93
N ASP A 462 -12.40 -14.39 23.03
CA ASP A 462 -13.40 -13.75 22.17
C ASP A 462 -13.09 -13.89 20.66
N LEU A 463 -11.83 -14.07 20.33
CA LEU A 463 -11.33 -14.17 18.95
C LEU A 463 -11.06 -15.62 18.52
N ALA A 464 -11.59 -16.59 19.26
CA ALA A 464 -11.39 -18.04 19.05
C ALA A 464 -11.67 -18.48 17.59
N SER A 465 -12.69 -17.90 16.93
CA SER A 465 -13.05 -18.25 15.56
C SER A 465 -11.97 -17.90 14.52
N ILE A 466 -11.10 -16.95 14.80
CA ILE A 466 -10.02 -16.50 13.89
C ILE A 466 -8.62 -16.94 14.37
N LEU A 467 -8.51 -17.42 15.60
CA LEU A 467 -7.27 -17.96 16.19
C LEU A 467 -7.18 -19.49 15.99
N GLN A 468 -7.40 -19.95 14.76
CA GLN A 468 -7.44 -21.36 14.37
C GLN A 468 -6.83 -21.59 13.00
N GLY A 469 -6.23 -22.77 12.79
CA GLY A 469 -5.69 -23.17 11.50
C GLY A 469 -4.46 -22.36 11.10
N LYS A 470 -4.27 -22.15 9.81
CA LYS A 470 -3.17 -21.34 9.27
C LYS A 470 -3.51 -19.85 9.37
N VAL A 471 -2.70 -19.10 10.10
CA VAL A 471 -2.93 -17.68 10.36
C VAL A 471 -1.68 -16.87 10.15
N GLU A 472 -1.87 -15.63 9.73
CA GLU A 472 -0.84 -14.61 9.82
C GLU A 472 -1.08 -13.77 11.08
N ILE A 473 -0.04 -13.53 11.88
CA ILE A 473 -0.08 -12.65 13.05
C ILE A 473 1.03 -11.62 12.89
N ARG A 474 0.74 -10.37 13.23
CA ARG A 474 1.72 -9.29 13.17
C ARG A 474 1.68 -8.42 14.42
N MET A 475 2.79 -7.74 14.69
CA MET A 475 2.86 -6.70 15.70
C MET A 475 3.43 -5.42 15.10
N TYR A 476 2.83 -4.31 15.49
CA TYR A 476 3.31 -2.94 15.26
C TYR A 476 3.82 -2.34 16.56
N ILE A 477 4.93 -1.62 16.51
CA ILE A 477 5.39 -0.72 17.56
C ILE A 477 5.91 0.56 16.92
N GLU A 478 5.40 1.70 17.35
CA GLU A 478 5.76 3.03 16.85
C GLU A 478 7.15 3.49 17.35
N THR A 479 8.19 2.69 17.17
CA THR A 479 9.57 3.03 17.56
C THR A 479 10.26 3.86 16.50
N TRP A 480 11.13 4.78 16.96
CA TRP A 480 11.90 5.70 16.12
C TRP A 480 13.34 5.82 16.63
N GLY A 481 14.31 5.94 15.72
CA GLY A 481 15.71 6.15 16.07
C GLY A 481 16.43 4.90 16.54
N THR A 482 17.21 4.99 17.60
CA THR A 482 18.00 3.88 18.17
C THR A 482 17.25 3.18 19.29
N GLY A 483 17.46 1.86 19.41
CA GLY A 483 16.72 1.02 20.34
C GLY A 483 15.47 0.42 19.70
N GLY A 484 14.93 -0.61 20.34
CA GLY A 484 13.79 -1.34 19.81
C GLY A 484 13.27 -2.35 20.83
N TRP A 485 12.59 -3.39 20.32
CA TRP A 485 11.93 -4.39 21.15
C TRP A 485 12.08 -5.79 20.58
N GLN A 486 12.40 -6.75 21.44
CA GLN A 486 12.35 -8.17 21.15
C GLN A 486 11.03 -8.72 21.70
N LEU A 487 10.35 -9.53 20.88
CA LEU A 487 8.99 -10.01 21.09
C LEU A 487 8.99 -11.52 21.27
N ASP A 488 8.33 -11.97 22.32
CA ASP A 488 8.00 -13.37 22.54
C ASP A 488 6.50 -13.48 22.85
N MET A 489 5.78 -14.39 22.18
CA MET A 489 4.36 -14.62 22.43
C MET A 489 4.00 -16.09 22.27
N THR A 490 3.24 -16.61 23.23
CA THR A 490 2.67 -17.95 23.18
C THR A 490 1.15 -17.84 23.35
N LEU A 491 0.40 -18.56 22.52
CA LEU A 491 -1.03 -18.73 22.66
C LEU A 491 -1.29 -20.06 23.39
N ASP A 492 -1.83 -20.00 24.58
CA ASP A 492 -2.20 -21.16 25.40
C ASP A 492 -3.69 -21.45 25.26
N TYR A 493 -4.00 -22.63 24.74
CA TYR A 493 -5.36 -23.15 24.55
C TYR A 493 -5.71 -24.07 25.74
N ILE A 494 -6.61 -23.61 26.59
CA ILE A 494 -7.00 -24.32 27.81
C ILE A 494 -8.23 -25.18 27.51
N LYS A 495 -8.07 -26.48 27.68
CA LYS A 495 -9.15 -27.44 27.51
C LYS A 495 -10.33 -27.14 28.44
N GLY A 496 -11.50 -27.04 27.86
CA GLY A 496 -12.71 -26.77 28.62
C GLY A 496 -14.00 -26.96 27.81
N THR A 497 -15.10 -26.43 28.36
CA THR A 497 -16.37 -26.32 27.64
C THR A 497 -16.72 -24.84 27.54
N PRO A 498 -16.52 -24.21 26.38
CA PRO A 498 -16.90 -22.82 26.20
C PRO A 498 -18.43 -22.67 26.37
N GLU A 499 -18.87 -21.52 26.82
CA GLU A 499 -20.29 -21.18 26.92
C GLU A 499 -20.97 -21.27 25.53
N TYR A 500 -20.26 -20.84 24.49
CA TYR A 500 -20.70 -20.89 23.09
C TYR A 500 -19.64 -21.59 22.22
N LYS A 501 -20.08 -22.48 21.31
CA LYS A 501 -19.19 -23.22 20.43
C LYS A 501 -18.64 -22.39 19.27
N TYR A 502 -19.40 -21.38 18.86
CA TYR A 502 -19.12 -20.57 17.68
C TYR A 502 -19.10 -19.10 18.02
N SER A 503 -18.25 -18.35 17.35
CA SER A 503 -18.27 -16.90 17.34
C SER A 503 -18.01 -16.35 15.93
N GLN A 504 -18.52 -15.15 15.65
CA GLN A 504 -18.18 -14.37 14.48
C GLN A 504 -17.86 -12.93 14.86
N ILE A 505 -16.98 -12.30 14.09
CA ILE A 505 -16.42 -10.99 14.40
C ILE A 505 -16.70 -10.05 13.23
N GLN A 506 -17.25 -8.88 13.57
CA GLN A 506 -17.42 -7.77 12.63
C GLN A 506 -16.62 -6.57 13.13
N GLU A 507 -15.68 -6.09 12.31
CA GLU A 507 -14.98 -4.84 12.56
C GLU A 507 -15.93 -3.66 12.30
N LEU A 508 -15.95 -2.70 13.24
CA LEU A 508 -16.74 -1.47 13.14
C LEU A 508 -15.87 -0.25 12.94
N TRP A 509 -14.86 -0.09 13.78
CA TRP A 509 -13.96 1.06 13.80
C TRP A 509 -12.53 0.60 14.02
N HIS A 510 -11.63 1.09 13.20
CA HIS A 510 -10.20 0.84 13.37
C HIS A 510 -9.40 2.04 12.84
N GLY A 511 -8.48 2.55 13.64
CA GLY A 511 -7.57 3.61 13.24
C GLY A 511 -7.40 4.74 14.26
N ASN A 512 -6.77 5.81 13.78
CA ASN A 512 -6.48 7.00 14.54
C ASN A 512 -7.49 8.10 14.21
N PHE A 513 -8.10 8.69 15.25
CA PHE A 513 -9.16 9.69 15.12
C PHE A 513 -8.82 10.94 15.91
N PRO A 514 -8.82 12.14 15.28
CA PRO A 514 -8.53 13.39 15.97
C PRO A 514 -9.58 13.70 17.03
N PHE A 515 -9.13 14.22 18.18
CA PHE A 515 -10.00 14.62 19.28
C PHE A 515 -10.03 16.13 19.44
N GLY A 516 -11.19 16.72 19.27
CA GLY A 516 -11.40 18.17 19.42
C GLY A 516 -11.13 19.01 18.19
N ASP A 517 -10.97 18.39 17.01
CA ASP A 517 -10.92 19.12 15.73
C ASP A 517 -12.22 19.90 15.52
N MET A 518 -12.13 21.22 15.49
CA MET A 518 -13.31 22.09 15.37
C MET A 518 -14.08 21.93 14.07
N ASN A 519 -13.44 21.43 13.02
CA ASN A 519 -14.09 21.15 11.74
C ASN A 519 -14.86 19.82 11.77
N ASN A 520 -14.48 18.90 12.68
CA ASN A 520 -15.12 17.59 12.82
C ASN A 520 -14.96 17.05 14.25
N LEU A 521 -15.81 17.50 15.16
CA LEU A 521 -15.75 17.09 16.56
C LEU A 521 -16.15 15.63 16.83
N GLN A 522 -16.83 15.01 15.86
CA GLN A 522 -17.29 13.62 15.93
C GLN A 522 -16.84 12.88 14.68
N PRO A 523 -15.55 12.45 14.62
CA PRO A 523 -14.96 11.89 13.40
C PRO A 523 -15.43 10.46 13.12
N MET A 524 -16.10 9.80 14.08
CA MET A 524 -16.52 8.42 13.96
C MET A 524 -17.71 8.26 13.02
N SER A 525 -17.65 7.33 12.09
CA SER A 525 -18.78 6.94 11.25
C SER A 525 -19.81 6.13 12.08
N ILE A 526 -21.08 6.23 11.68
CA ILE A 526 -22.11 5.31 12.18
C ILE A 526 -21.83 3.92 11.61
N ALA A 527 -21.75 2.93 12.47
CA ALA A 527 -21.58 1.53 12.08
C ALA A 527 -22.93 0.80 12.12
N HIS A 528 -23.12 -0.15 11.20
CA HIS A 528 -24.30 -1.02 11.15
C HIS A 528 -23.90 -2.43 11.53
N VAL A 529 -24.71 -3.05 12.36
CA VAL A 529 -24.53 -4.43 12.84
C VAL A 529 -25.78 -5.22 12.49
N GLU A 530 -25.59 -6.27 11.71
CA GLU A 530 -26.62 -7.28 11.45
C GLU A 530 -26.35 -8.49 12.33
N PHE A 531 -27.38 -8.96 13.02
CA PHE A 531 -27.27 -10.17 13.82
C PHE A 531 -27.59 -11.38 12.94
N ALA A 532 -26.66 -12.34 12.92
CA ALA A 532 -26.84 -13.59 12.20
C ALA A 532 -27.99 -14.41 12.85
N GLU A 533 -28.53 -15.37 12.10
CA GLU A 533 -29.40 -16.39 12.71
C GLU A 533 -28.61 -17.22 13.72
N ASN A 534 -29.28 -17.73 14.74
CA ASN A 534 -28.70 -18.53 15.82
C ASN A 534 -27.73 -17.78 16.76
N VAL A 535 -27.74 -16.46 16.75
CA VAL A 535 -27.00 -15.66 17.75
C VAL A 535 -27.73 -15.72 19.08
N GLU A 536 -27.00 -16.11 20.11
CA GLU A 536 -27.50 -16.21 21.50
C GLU A 536 -26.97 -15.07 22.37
N GLN A 537 -25.76 -14.58 22.09
CA GLN A 537 -25.14 -13.45 22.79
C GLN A 537 -24.39 -12.56 21.76
N ALA A 538 -24.37 -11.25 22.02
CA ALA A 538 -23.57 -10.30 21.25
C ALA A 538 -22.96 -9.25 22.16
N LYS A 539 -21.73 -8.80 21.85
CA LYS A 539 -21.09 -7.70 22.55
C LYS A 539 -20.28 -6.79 21.62
N LEU A 540 -20.20 -5.53 21.97
CA LEU A 540 -19.21 -4.62 21.42
C LEU A 540 -17.95 -4.70 22.30
N ARG A 541 -16.82 -5.14 21.71
CA ARG A 541 -15.48 -5.10 22.28
C ARG A 541 -14.75 -3.88 21.73
N LEU A 542 -14.40 -2.94 22.60
CA LEU A 542 -13.84 -1.64 22.22
C LEU A 542 -12.55 -1.39 22.99
N VAL A 543 -11.47 -1.09 22.30
CA VAL A 543 -10.23 -0.53 22.86
C VAL A 543 -10.05 0.88 22.37
N THR A 544 -9.84 1.82 23.28
CA THR A 544 -9.58 3.23 22.99
C THR A 544 -8.41 3.69 23.82
N THR A 545 -7.37 4.22 23.18
CA THR A 545 -6.22 4.80 23.86
C THR A 545 -5.99 6.21 23.38
N GLY A 546 -5.86 7.16 24.33
CA GLY A 546 -5.64 8.57 24.03
C GLY A 546 -4.17 8.89 23.92
N HIS A 547 -3.81 9.62 22.86
CA HIS A 547 -2.44 10.03 22.53
C HIS A 547 -2.39 11.51 22.19
N GLY A 548 -1.20 12.07 22.25
CA GLY A 548 -1.00 13.52 22.15
C GLY A 548 -1.21 14.22 23.48
N TRP A 549 -0.50 15.31 23.70
CA TRP A 549 -0.60 16.10 24.92
C TRP A 549 -0.10 17.53 24.69
N GLY A 550 -0.61 18.46 25.54
CA GLY A 550 -0.17 19.83 25.55
C GLY A 550 -0.77 20.55 26.76
N ALA A 551 0.04 21.28 27.54
CA ALA A 551 -0.40 21.90 28.78
C ALA A 551 -1.43 23.01 28.54
N ASN A 552 -1.25 23.81 27.48
CA ASN A 552 -2.12 24.95 27.16
C ASN A 552 -3.03 24.61 25.98
N ASN A 553 -4.26 25.14 26.02
CA ASN A 553 -5.26 25.04 24.95
C ASN A 553 -5.71 23.62 24.57
N THR A 554 -5.04 22.58 25.05
CA THR A 554 -5.42 21.16 24.86
C THR A 554 -5.94 20.52 26.16
N GLY A 555 -5.61 21.06 27.33
CA GLY A 555 -5.93 20.46 28.65
C GLY A 555 -5.20 19.14 28.90
N ASN A 556 -4.01 18.95 28.32
CA ASN A 556 -3.24 17.69 28.29
C ASN A 556 -3.94 16.53 27.56
N ALA A 557 -4.88 16.84 26.69
CA ALA A 557 -5.56 15.82 25.89
C ALA A 557 -4.65 15.34 24.71
N ALA A 558 -4.84 14.11 24.25
CA ALA A 558 -5.82 13.15 24.79
C ALA A 558 -5.22 12.26 25.88
N GLU A 559 -3.87 12.18 25.98
CA GLU A 559 -3.15 11.23 26.82
C GLU A 559 -3.49 11.38 28.33
N PHE A 560 -3.40 12.62 28.85
CA PHE A 560 -3.60 12.92 30.27
C PHE A 560 -4.93 13.60 30.55
N TYR A 561 -5.92 13.43 29.68
CA TYR A 561 -7.25 14.02 29.81
C TYR A 561 -8.27 12.95 30.21
N HIS A 562 -8.98 13.15 31.31
CA HIS A 562 -10.03 12.24 31.77
C HIS A 562 -11.30 12.47 30.94
N ALA A 563 -11.43 11.74 29.84
CA ALA A 563 -12.56 11.87 28.92
C ALA A 563 -13.68 10.87 29.20
N TYR A 564 -14.92 11.30 28.94
CA TYR A 564 -16.12 10.49 28.99
C TYR A 564 -16.75 10.46 27.59
N HIS A 565 -16.82 9.28 27.02
CA HIS A 565 -17.43 9.04 25.72
C HIS A 565 -18.75 8.30 25.87
N LYS A 566 -19.54 8.27 24.78
CA LYS A 566 -20.83 7.57 24.76
C LYS A 566 -20.92 6.63 23.58
N ILE A 567 -21.59 5.51 23.78
CA ILE A 567 -22.00 4.63 22.68
C ILE A 567 -23.53 4.71 22.58
N LYS A 568 -24.03 5.05 21.41
CA LYS A 568 -25.45 5.06 21.09
C LYS A 568 -25.82 3.83 20.31
N VAL A 569 -26.92 3.20 20.70
CA VAL A 569 -27.58 2.15 19.93
C VAL A 569 -28.85 2.75 19.35
N ASN A 570 -29.02 2.68 18.02
CA ASN A 570 -30.18 3.26 17.30
C ASN A 570 -30.45 4.72 17.69
N ASN A 571 -29.36 5.50 17.77
CA ASN A 571 -29.36 6.92 18.16
C ASN A 571 -29.84 7.21 19.61
N GLN A 572 -29.91 6.20 20.48
CA GLN A 572 -30.19 6.37 21.90
C GLN A 572 -28.92 6.23 22.73
N ASP A 573 -28.67 7.13 23.68
CA ASP A 573 -27.54 7.00 24.64
C ASP A 573 -27.73 5.71 25.45
N THR A 574 -26.84 4.73 25.21
CA THR A 574 -27.00 3.38 25.77
C THR A 574 -25.89 3.02 26.75
N PHE A 575 -24.64 3.34 26.39
CA PHE A 575 -23.49 3.03 27.23
C PHE A 575 -22.60 4.26 27.37
N ASP A 576 -21.97 4.38 28.55
CA ASP A 576 -20.93 5.36 28.84
C ASP A 576 -19.55 4.68 28.87
N GLN A 577 -18.52 5.39 28.42
CA GLN A 577 -17.12 4.98 28.55
C GLN A 577 -16.38 6.01 29.39
N ASP A 578 -15.92 5.60 30.57
CA ASP A 578 -14.93 6.31 31.37
C ASP A 578 -13.52 5.89 30.89
N LEU A 579 -12.86 6.78 30.16
CA LEU A 579 -11.56 6.52 29.55
C LEU A 579 -10.41 6.92 30.47
N TRP A 580 -10.40 6.43 31.71
CA TRP A 580 -9.33 6.73 32.67
C TRP A 580 -8.72 5.48 33.25
N GLN A 581 -7.38 5.37 33.15
CA GLN A 581 -6.61 4.26 33.67
C GLN A 581 -5.67 4.74 34.78
N VAL A 582 -5.79 4.12 35.95
CA VAL A 582 -4.85 4.33 37.05
C VAL A 582 -3.59 3.51 36.80
N CYS A 583 -2.43 4.17 36.72
CA CYS A 583 -1.15 3.55 36.37
C CYS A 583 -0.23 3.27 37.56
N ASN A 584 -0.59 3.70 38.78
CA ASN A 584 0.14 3.36 39.99
C ASN A 584 -0.80 2.79 41.06
N PRO A 585 -0.77 1.47 41.36
CA PRO A 585 0.15 0.48 40.82
C PRO A 585 -0.07 0.20 39.34
N ASN A 586 1.01 -0.17 38.62
CA ASN A 586 0.89 -0.52 37.19
C ASN A 586 0.04 -1.78 37.00
N PRO A 587 -0.92 -1.81 36.06
CA PRO A 587 -1.82 -2.95 35.84
C PRO A 587 -1.13 -4.28 35.53
N ALA A 588 0.00 -4.24 34.82
CA ALA A 588 0.80 -5.41 34.48
C ALA A 588 1.92 -5.71 35.52
N GLY A 589 1.99 -4.93 36.60
CA GLY A 589 3.08 -5.03 37.56
C GLY A 589 4.42 -4.51 37.04
N CYS A 590 4.44 -3.86 35.90
CA CYS A 590 5.64 -3.28 35.28
C CYS A 590 6.10 -2.03 36.05
N THR A 591 6.96 -2.23 37.03
CA THR A 591 7.46 -1.17 37.92
C THR A 591 8.96 -0.93 37.67
N GLY A 592 9.47 0.22 38.12
CA GLY A 592 10.89 0.56 37.96
C GLY A 592 11.24 1.15 36.61
N GLN A 593 10.24 1.46 35.79
CA GLN A 593 10.40 2.20 34.54
C GLN A 593 10.92 3.62 34.82
N MET A 594 11.61 4.19 33.86
CA MET A 594 11.89 5.63 33.84
C MET A 594 10.66 6.44 33.39
N GLY A 595 10.80 7.73 33.20
CA GLY A 595 9.75 8.59 32.64
C GLY A 595 8.54 8.78 33.55
N THR A 596 7.38 8.97 32.92
CA THR A 596 6.12 9.38 33.57
C THR A 596 5.14 8.21 33.77
N TRP A 597 5.64 6.97 33.86
CA TRP A 597 4.80 5.77 33.91
C TRP A 597 3.74 5.74 35.02
N GLN A 598 3.97 6.48 36.11
CA GLN A 598 3.03 6.52 37.26
C GLN A 598 1.84 7.45 37.04
N TYR A 599 1.85 8.27 35.97
CA TYR A 599 0.74 9.18 35.69
C TYR A 599 -0.41 8.42 35.06
N ASN A 600 -1.62 8.69 35.54
CA ASN A 600 -2.82 8.13 34.96
C ASN A 600 -3.05 8.65 33.54
N ARG A 601 -3.61 7.81 32.69
CA ARG A 601 -3.78 8.09 31.25
C ARG A 601 -5.14 7.66 30.72
N ALA A 602 -5.47 8.13 29.53
CA ALA A 602 -6.69 7.80 28.83
C ALA A 602 -6.61 6.40 28.20
N GLY A 603 -7.06 5.38 28.96
CA GLY A 603 -7.27 4.01 28.49
C GLY A 603 -6.03 3.10 28.45
N TRP A 604 -4.86 3.54 28.94
CA TRP A 604 -3.63 2.75 28.92
C TRP A 604 -2.64 3.13 30.02
N CYS A 605 -1.62 2.28 30.23
CA CYS A 605 -0.44 2.58 31.04
C CYS A 605 0.82 2.04 30.37
N PRO A 606 2.00 2.70 30.51
CA PRO A 606 3.25 2.19 29.98
C PRO A 606 3.59 0.82 30.53
N GLY A 607 4.01 -0.11 29.66
CA GLY A 607 4.31 -1.49 30.03
C GLY A 607 3.09 -2.32 30.35
N SER A 608 1.90 -1.96 29.81
CA SER A 608 0.70 -2.76 29.96
C SER A 608 -0.19 -2.75 28.70
N MET A 609 -1.09 -3.70 28.64
CA MET A 609 -2.11 -3.75 27.60
C MET A 609 -3.16 -2.65 27.79
N GLY A 610 -3.64 -2.11 26.66
CA GLY A 610 -4.78 -1.19 26.61
C GLY A 610 -6.04 -1.88 27.15
N ARG A 611 -6.86 -1.13 27.87
CA ARG A 611 -8.09 -1.67 28.45
C ARG A 611 -9.15 -1.93 27.39
N PHE A 612 -9.69 -3.16 27.33
CA PHE A 612 -10.89 -3.46 26.58
C PHE A 612 -12.15 -3.12 27.38
N TYR A 613 -13.08 -2.46 26.72
CA TYR A 613 -14.43 -2.19 27.19
C TYR A 613 -15.39 -3.11 26.46
N ASN A 614 -16.16 -3.89 27.20
CA ASN A 614 -17.15 -4.81 26.66
C ASN A 614 -18.53 -4.30 26.99
N TYR A 615 -19.37 -4.09 25.97
CA TYR A 615 -20.75 -3.61 26.11
C TYR A 615 -21.70 -4.67 25.60
N ASP A 616 -22.65 -5.06 26.41
CA ASP A 616 -23.62 -6.11 26.11
C ASP A 616 -24.64 -5.64 25.06
N LEU A 617 -24.62 -6.27 23.90
CA LEU A 617 -25.57 -6.04 22.81
C LEU A 617 -26.65 -7.11 22.74
N THR A 618 -26.64 -8.13 23.60
CA THR A 618 -27.62 -9.23 23.65
C THR A 618 -29.07 -8.75 23.66
N PRO A 619 -29.43 -7.68 24.43
CA PRO A 619 -30.79 -7.16 24.43
C PRO A 619 -31.31 -6.64 23.08
N PHE A 620 -30.45 -6.46 22.12
CA PHE A 620 -30.79 -5.89 20.81
C PHE A 620 -30.88 -6.92 19.67
N ILE A 621 -30.56 -8.18 19.95
CA ILE A 621 -30.51 -9.26 18.91
C ILE A 621 -31.87 -9.42 18.22
N GLU A 622 -32.98 -9.30 18.95
CA GLU A 622 -34.34 -9.42 18.38
C GLU A 622 -34.68 -8.33 17.35
N GLN A 623 -33.90 -7.25 17.28
CA GLN A 623 -34.10 -6.17 16.31
C GLN A 623 -33.52 -6.51 14.93
N ASN A 624 -32.80 -7.63 14.78
CA ASN A 624 -32.07 -8.13 13.62
C ASN A 624 -30.92 -7.23 13.17
N ASP A 625 -31.10 -5.91 13.09
CA ASP A 625 -30.07 -4.93 12.77
C ASP A 625 -30.12 -3.73 13.72
N ILE A 626 -28.95 -3.17 14.00
CA ILE A 626 -28.81 -1.95 14.80
C ILE A 626 -27.78 -1.01 14.19
N SER A 627 -27.91 0.28 14.49
CA SER A 627 -26.85 1.26 14.26
C SER A 627 -26.10 1.57 15.55
N LEU A 628 -24.78 1.63 15.46
CA LEU A 628 -23.90 2.01 16.56
C LEU A 628 -23.19 3.34 16.23
N SER A 629 -23.20 4.28 17.17
CA SER A 629 -22.44 5.52 17.07
C SER A 629 -21.54 5.66 18.29
N TYR A 630 -20.28 5.92 18.06
CA TYR A 630 -19.32 6.22 19.12
C TYR A 630 -19.08 7.73 19.18
N ILE A 631 -19.53 8.35 20.26
CA ILE A 631 -19.59 9.81 20.43
C ILE A 631 -18.50 10.22 21.41
N PHE A 632 -17.54 10.99 20.92
CA PHE A 632 -16.50 11.60 21.75
C PHE A 632 -17.12 12.67 22.66
N GLN A 633 -16.43 12.97 23.77
CA GLN A 633 -16.88 13.98 24.72
C GLN A 633 -17.24 15.30 24.02
N GLU A 634 -18.50 15.66 24.04
CA GLU A 634 -19.10 16.73 23.18
C GLU A 634 -18.54 18.12 23.48
N ASN A 635 -18.16 18.40 24.71
CA ASN A 635 -17.73 19.74 25.15
C ASN A 635 -16.23 20.00 24.99
N TYR A 636 -15.46 19.01 24.53
CA TYR A 636 -14.03 19.18 24.31
C TYR A 636 -13.75 19.85 22.97
N ARG A 637 -12.80 20.79 22.96
CA ARG A 637 -12.28 21.50 21.78
C ARG A 637 -10.77 21.62 21.93
N ASP A 638 -10.05 21.23 20.92
CA ASP A 638 -8.60 21.48 20.84
C ASP A 638 -8.35 22.83 20.16
N TYR A 639 -8.03 23.83 20.96
CA TYR A 639 -7.73 25.17 20.43
C TYR A 639 -6.38 25.26 19.74
N CYS A 640 -5.49 24.26 19.93
CA CYS A 640 -4.21 24.14 19.25
C CYS A 640 -4.27 23.35 17.93
N HIS A 641 -5.44 22.79 17.59
CA HIS A 641 -5.57 21.99 16.38
C HIS A 641 -5.19 22.78 15.12
N PRO A 642 -4.43 22.19 14.16
CA PRO A 642 -4.03 22.90 12.92
C PRO A 642 -5.18 23.48 12.11
N ASN A 643 -6.39 22.91 12.26
CA ASN A 643 -7.60 23.41 11.61
C ASN A 643 -8.25 24.61 12.33
N ASN A 644 -7.69 25.07 13.46
CA ASN A 644 -8.16 26.27 14.14
C ASN A 644 -7.48 27.51 13.56
N PRO A 645 -8.17 28.36 12.78
CA PRO A 645 -7.56 29.54 12.15
C PRO A 645 -7.14 30.62 13.15
N ASP A 646 -7.69 30.59 14.37
CA ASP A 646 -7.42 31.58 15.42
C ASP A 646 -6.16 31.22 16.23
N CYS A 647 -5.61 30.04 16.02
CA CYS A 647 -4.43 29.54 16.73
C CYS A 647 -3.25 29.30 15.78
N VAL A 648 -2.29 30.21 15.81
CA VAL A 648 -0.97 30.01 15.17
C VAL A 648 0.03 29.91 16.30
N SER A 649 0.59 28.70 16.48
CA SER A 649 1.54 28.38 17.56
C SER A 649 2.68 29.39 17.63
N GLY A 650 2.96 29.89 18.83
CA GLY A 650 3.96 30.93 19.07
C GLY A 650 3.60 32.35 18.59
N THR A 651 2.44 32.54 17.94
CA THR A 651 1.97 33.83 17.41
C THR A 651 0.67 34.30 18.05
N THR A 652 -0.41 33.52 17.88
CA THR A 652 -1.74 33.82 18.45
C THR A 652 -2.11 32.88 19.59
N CYS A 653 -1.48 31.73 19.68
CA CYS A 653 -1.57 30.77 20.77
C CYS A 653 -0.19 30.55 21.38
N ALA A 654 -0.11 30.58 22.71
CA ALA A 654 1.11 30.18 23.44
C ALA A 654 1.11 28.67 23.68
N ASP A 655 2.30 28.06 23.57
CA ASP A 655 2.60 26.69 23.99
C ASP A 655 1.71 25.58 23.40
N CYS A 656 1.32 25.71 22.13
CA CYS A 656 0.81 24.58 21.37
C CYS A 656 1.96 23.61 21.07
N ASN A 657 1.82 22.35 21.45
CA ASN A 657 2.77 21.30 21.09
C ASN A 657 2.52 20.88 19.65
N ASP A 658 3.24 21.46 18.70
CA ASP A 658 3.18 21.07 17.30
C ASP A 658 3.55 19.59 17.13
N GLY A 659 2.69 18.81 16.46
CA GLY A 659 2.87 17.39 16.24
C GLY A 659 2.32 16.46 17.34
N TYR A 660 1.90 16.97 18.49
CA TYR A 660 1.29 16.17 19.58
C TYR A 660 -0.21 16.44 19.73
N ASN A 661 -0.91 16.58 18.60
CA ASN A 661 -2.34 16.86 18.60
C ASN A 661 -3.15 15.75 19.23
N PRO A 662 -4.19 16.08 20.03
CA PRO A 662 -5.06 15.10 20.68
C PRO A 662 -5.69 14.12 19.68
N ASN A 663 -5.57 12.83 19.94
CA ASN A 663 -6.17 11.80 19.11
C ASN A 663 -6.45 10.53 19.93
N TYR A 664 -7.35 9.69 19.40
CA TYR A 664 -7.60 8.35 19.92
C TYR A 664 -7.28 7.30 18.89
N GLN A 665 -6.47 6.33 19.29
CA GLN A 665 -6.33 5.08 18.56
C GLN A 665 -7.43 4.13 19.01
N ILE A 666 -8.27 3.66 18.07
CA ILE A 666 -9.47 2.89 18.35
C ILE A 666 -9.43 1.56 17.60
N GLY A 667 -9.85 0.50 18.30
CA GLY A 667 -10.22 -0.80 17.73
C GLY A 667 -11.56 -1.22 18.28
N GLY A 668 -12.58 -1.35 17.44
CA GLY A 668 -13.95 -1.67 17.83
C GLY A 668 -14.54 -2.81 17.00
N TYR A 669 -15.00 -3.86 17.67
CA TYR A 669 -15.49 -5.09 17.05
C TYR A 669 -16.80 -5.52 17.71
N VAL A 670 -17.76 -5.96 16.90
CA VAL A 670 -18.90 -6.72 17.44
C VAL A 670 -18.58 -8.20 17.32
N ILE A 671 -18.78 -8.92 18.42
CA ILE A 671 -18.61 -10.35 18.49
C ILE A 671 -19.96 -10.96 18.82
N GLN A 672 -20.39 -11.89 17.99
CA GLN A 672 -21.64 -12.63 18.12
C GLN A 672 -21.31 -14.09 18.48
N TYR A 673 -22.04 -14.67 19.37
CA TYR A 673 -21.83 -16.02 19.89
C TYR A 673 -23.08 -16.88 19.75
N GLY A 674 -22.90 -18.20 19.55
CA GLY A 674 -23.99 -19.16 19.51
C GLY A 674 -23.51 -20.62 19.60
N ASN A 675 -24.44 -21.53 19.86
CA ASN A 675 -24.18 -22.97 19.93
C ASN A 675 -24.52 -23.71 18.63
N LEU A 676 -25.10 -23.01 17.66
CA LEU A 676 -25.35 -23.52 16.31
C LEU A 676 -24.52 -22.70 15.31
N PRO A 677 -24.16 -23.29 14.15
CA PRO A 677 -23.50 -22.55 13.06
C PRO A 677 -24.30 -21.32 12.67
N PHE A 678 -23.58 -20.22 12.44
CA PHE A 678 -24.18 -19.02 11.87
C PHE A 678 -24.47 -19.28 10.39
N THR A 679 -25.73 -19.27 10.02
CA THR A 679 -26.13 -19.22 8.62
C THR A 679 -26.10 -17.76 8.17
N LEU A 680 -25.41 -17.48 7.07
CA LEU A 680 -25.72 -16.25 6.34
C LEU A 680 -27.23 -16.33 6.04
N LYS A 681 -28.01 -15.33 6.48
CA LYS A 681 -29.37 -15.19 5.94
C LYS A 681 -29.18 -15.26 4.45
N ASN A 682 -29.75 -16.29 3.81
CA ASN A 682 -30.02 -16.23 2.38
C ASN A 682 -30.94 -15.02 2.21
N GLU A 683 -30.36 -13.83 2.08
CA GLU A 683 -31.03 -12.85 1.27
C GLU A 683 -31.26 -13.61 -0.05
N GLU A 684 -32.52 -13.90 -0.39
CA GLU A 684 -32.90 -13.97 -1.79
C GLU A 684 -32.16 -12.82 -2.40
N GLN A 685 -31.09 -13.11 -3.18
CA GLN A 685 -30.29 -12.06 -3.82
C GLN A 685 -31.34 -11.13 -4.42
N PRO A 686 -31.54 -9.91 -3.91
CA PRO A 686 -32.42 -8.99 -4.61
C PRO A 686 -31.80 -8.99 -5.99
N GLU A 687 -32.58 -9.44 -7.01
CA GLU A 687 -32.15 -9.36 -8.41
C GLU A 687 -31.34 -8.10 -8.50
N LEU A 688 -30.02 -8.24 -8.80
CA LEU A 688 -29.09 -7.11 -8.84
C LEU A 688 -29.73 -6.12 -9.82
N LYS A 689 -30.60 -5.26 -9.32
CA LYS A 689 -31.09 -4.11 -10.08
C LYS A 689 -29.84 -3.31 -10.31
N GLU A 690 -29.33 -3.41 -11.51
CA GLU A 690 -28.21 -2.65 -11.97
C GLU A 690 -28.48 -1.20 -11.59
N LEU A 691 -27.76 -0.68 -10.59
CA LEU A 691 -27.92 0.71 -10.19
C LEU A 691 -27.55 1.57 -11.38
N SER A 692 -28.51 2.25 -12.00
CA SER A 692 -28.25 3.13 -13.13
C SER A 692 -28.36 4.59 -12.72
N ALA A 693 -27.38 5.38 -13.14
CA ALA A 693 -27.38 6.82 -12.98
C ALA A 693 -26.62 7.49 -14.12
N VAL A 694 -27.00 8.72 -14.44
CA VAL A 694 -26.35 9.51 -15.49
C VAL A 694 -25.97 10.90 -14.97
N LEU A 695 -24.85 11.44 -15.49
CA LEU A 695 -24.38 12.80 -15.21
C LEU A 695 -24.75 13.75 -16.32
N TYR A 696 -25.31 14.90 -15.99
CA TYR A 696 -25.60 15.94 -16.98
C TYR A 696 -25.53 17.37 -16.39
N PRO A 697 -25.04 18.39 -17.15
CA PRO A 697 -24.30 18.20 -18.38
C PRO A 697 -22.95 17.52 -18.13
N ASN A 698 -22.55 16.68 -19.06
CA ASN A 698 -21.21 16.08 -19.06
C ASN A 698 -20.70 16.11 -20.52
N PRO A 699 -19.69 16.93 -20.83
CA PRO A 699 -18.81 17.72 -19.95
C PRO A 699 -19.53 18.88 -19.20
N ALA A 700 -19.10 19.09 -17.95
CA ALA A 700 -19.58 20.13 -17.06
C ALA A 700 -18.74 21.41 -17.16
N LEU A 701 -19.39 22.59 -17.10
CA LEU A 701 -18.70 23.88 -16.95
C LEU A 701 -18.65 24.30 -15.47
N ASN A 702 -19.77 24.72 -14.91
CA ASN A 702 -19.84 25.23 -13.54
C ASN A 702 -20.57 24.29 -12.57
N TYR A 703 -21.31 23.33 -13.08
CA TYR A 703 -22.07 22.37 -12.29
C TYR A 703 -22.39 21.12 -13.12
N PHE A 704 -22.75 20.05 -12.41
CA PHE A 704 -23.44 18.88 -12.96
C PHE A 704 -24.60 18.48 -12.05
N ARG A 705 -25.45 17.63 -12.55
CA ARG A 705 -26.53 16.94 -11.84
C ARG A 705 -26.38 15.45 -12.04
N ILE A 706 -27.01 14.71 -11.16
CA ILE A 706 -27.11 13.25 -11.25
C ILE A 706 -28.58 12.92 -11.43
N GLN A 707 -28.89 12.07 -12.38
CA GLN A 707 -30.21 11.45 -12.54
C GLN A 707 -30.06 9.97 -12.20
N ALA A 708 -30.66 9.54 -11.10
CA ALA A 708 -30.69 8.16 -10.63
C ALA A 708 -32.12 7.62 -10.65
N GLU A 709 -32.27 6.31 -10.63
CA GLU A 709 -33.57 5.62 -10.57
C GLU A 709 -34.30 5.85 -9.24
N SER A 710 -35.62 5.55 -9.20
CA SER A 710 -36.51 6.03 -8.14
C SER A 710 -36.41 5.33 -6.78
N ASP A 711 -35.68 4.20 -6.67
CA ASP A 711 -35.70 3.36 -5.46
C ASP A 711 -34.44 3.44 -4.59
N TRP A 712 -33.52 4.36 -4.90
CA TRP A 712 -32.30 4.51 -4.09
C TRP A 712 -32.57 5.24 -2.79
N LYS A 713 -31.99 4.75 -1.69
CA LYS A 713 -32.09 5.35 -0.36
C LYS A 713 -30.71 5.45 0.29
N ASN A 714 -30.54 6.42 1.18
CA ASN A 714 -29.29 6.64 1.92
C ASN A 714 -28.07 6.73 0.99
N ILE A 715 -28.15 7.65 0.01
CA ILE A 715 -27.18 7.74 -1.08
C ILE A 715 -26.00 8.61 -0.64
N ALA A 716 -24.79 8.04 -0.70
CA ALA A 716 -23.56 8.82 -0.63
C ALA A 716 -23.03 9.09 -2.05
N VAL A 717 -22.70 10.35 -2.33
CA VAL A 717 -22.09 10.77 -3.59
C VAL A 717 -20.71 11.33 -3.32
N ASN A 718 -19.69 10.62 -3.79
CA ASN A 718 -18.29 10.97 -3.65
C ASN A 718 -17.69 11.34 -5.01
N VAL A 719 -17.00 12.48 -5.09
CA VAL A 719 -16.31 12.92 -6.30
C VAL A 719 -14.81 12.89 -6.04
N TYR A 720 -14.10 12.18 -6.91
CA TYR A 720 -12.64 12.01 -6.83
C TYR A 720 -11.96 12.63 -8.06
N ASP A 721 -10.78 13.20 -7.88
CA ASP A 721 -9.92 13.56 -8.99
C ASP A 721 -9.18 12.31 -9.55
N VAL A 722 -8.39 12.48 -10.61
CA VAL A 722 -7.66 11.37 -11.27
C VAL A 722 -6.61 10.71 -10.37
N THR A 723 -6.21 11.35 -9.28
CA THR A 723 -5.25 10.77 -8.31
C THR A 723 -5.96 9.97 -7.21
N GLY A 724 -7.30 9.87 -7.24
CA GLY A 724 -8.10 9.20 -6.21
C GLY A 724 -8.43 10.05 -4.99
N ARG A 725 -8.01 11.33 -4.97
CA ARG A 725 -8.31 12.25 -3.87
C ARG A 725 -9.77 12.67 -3.89
N LEU A 726 -10.47 12.55 -2.77
CA LEU A 726 -11.84 13.03 -2.59
C LEU A 726 -11.87 14.57 -2.67
N VAL A 727 -12.64 15.10 -3.63
CA VAL A 727 -12.77 16.56 -3.84
C VAL A 727 -14.15 17.10 -3.46
N GLN A 728 -15.17 16.24 -3.41
CA GLN A 728 -16.51 16.61 -2.95
C GLN A 728 -17.25 15.39 -2.43
N GLN A 729 -18.02 15.52 -1.35
CA GLN A 729 -18.92 14.49 -0.82
C GLN A 729 -20.27 15.11 -0.44
N LYS A 730 -21.36 14.38 -0.72
CA LYS A 730 -22.72 14.73 -0.27
C LYS A 730 -23.52 13.48 0.02
N TYR A 731 -24.49 13.62 0.93
CA TYR A 731 -25.42 12.57 1.32
C TYR A 731 -26.85 12.99 1.01
N PHE A 732 -27.68 12.04 0.58
CA PHE A 732 -29.08 12.24 0.21
C PHE A 732 -29.93 11.12 0.80
N LYS A 733 -31.11 11.47 1.26
CA LYS A 733 -32.05 10.52 1.85
C LYS A 733 -32.57 9.53 0.80
N ASP A 734 -32.84 10.02 -0.40
CA ASP A 734 -33.38 9.23 -1.50
C ASP A 734 -33.02 9.83 -2.87
N SER A 735 -33.33 9.09 -3.93
CA SER A 735 -33.08 9.52 -5.32
C SER A 735 -33.87 10.77 -5.73
N SER A 736 -35.01 11.07 -5.10
CA SER A 736 -35.76 12.29 -5.39
C SER A 736 -34.99 13.55 -4.96
N GLU A 737 -34.37 13.50 -3.77
CA GLU A 737 -33.53 14.56 -3.27
C GLU A 737 -32.24 14.70 -4.10
N LEU A 738 -31.62 13.58 -4.47
CA LEU A 738 -30.41 13.54 -5.32
C LEU A 738 -30.71 14.16 -6.70
N ASN A 739 -31.78 13.73 -7.38
CA ASN A 739 -32.14 14.16 -8.73
C ASN A 739 -32.45 15.68 -8.80
N GLY A 740 -32.92 16.26 -7.69
CA GLY A 740 -33.16 17.70 -7.54
C GLY A 740 -31.88 18.53 -7.30
N SER A 741 -30.76 17.88 -6.97
CA SER A 741 -29.56 18.54 -6.46
C SER A 741 -28.58 19.00 -7.55
N ILE A 742 -27.85 20.07 -7.25
CA ILE A 742 -26.77 20.61 -8.09
C ILE A 742 -25.43 20.41 -7.39
N PHE A 743 -24.47 19.94 -8.16
CA PHE A 743 -23.08 19.78 -7.74
C PHE A 743 -22.24 20.86 -8.43
N SER A 744 -21.73 21.82 -7.66
CA SER A 744 -20.86 22.86 -8.21
C SER A 744 -19.50 22.29 -8.57
N THR A 745 -18.98 22.68 -9.72
CA THR A 745 -17.61 22.37 -10.19
C THR A 745 -16.74 23.64 -10.26
N SER A 746 -17.16 24.74 -9.65
CA SER A 746 -16.44 26.01 -9.76
C SER A 746 -15.03 25.99 -9.13
N SER A 747 -14.82 25.11 -8.15
CA SER A 747 -13.51 24.86 -7.51
C SER A 747 -12.69 23.76 -8.18
N PHE A 748 -13.22 23.10 -9.21
CA PHE A 748 -12.54 22.00 -9.89
C PHE A 748 -11.67 22.53 -11.02
N ALA A 749 -10.43 22.05 -11.13
CA ALA A 749 -9.61 22.28 -12.31
C ALA A 749 -10.20 21.58 -13.54
N PRO A 750 -9.97 22.08 -14.77
CA PRO A 750 -10.34 21.34 -15.97
C PRO A 750 -9.69 19.94 -15.98
N GLY A 751 -10.48 18.90 -16.27
CA GLY A 751 -9.97 17.53 -16.26
C GLY A 751 -11.06 16.48 -16.07
N THR A 752 -10.62 15.24 -15.86
CA THR A 752 -11.50 14.09 -15.59
C THR A 752 -11.65 13.89 -14.09
N TYR A 753 -12.86 13.56 -13.65
CA TYR A 753 -13.22 13.21 -12.27
C TYR A 753 -14.06 11.93 -12.28
N PHE A 754 -14.04 11.20 -11.18
CA PHE A 754 -14.84 10.01 -10.95
C PHE A 754 -15.89 10.30 -9.88
N VAL A 755 -17.16 10.05 -10.20
CA VAL A 755 -18.28 10.23 -9.28
C VAL A 755 -18.76 8.85 -8.87
N LYS A 756 -18.56 8.50 -7.60
CA LYS A 756 -19.02 7.23 -7.02
C LYS A 756 -20.30 7.49 -6.22
N LEU A 757 -21.37 6.84 -6.62
CA LEU A 757 -22.62 6.80 -5.86
C LEU A 757 -22.70 5.48 -5.12
N ILE A 758 -23.09 5.52 -3.86
CA ILE A 758 -23.19 4.35 -2.98
C ILE A 758 -24.58 4.38 -2.34
N SER A 759 -25.30 3.26 -2.39
CA SER A 759 -26.61 3.09 -1.78
C SER A 759 -26.85 1.61 -1.42
N GLY A 760 -27.12 1.31 -0.16
CA GLY A 760 -27.44 -0.03 0.31
C GLY A 760 -26.39 -1.09 -0.03
N GLY A 761 -25.09 -0.77 0.11
CA GLY A 761 -24.00 -1.68 -0.22
C GLY A 761 -23.65 -1.76 -1.72
N ASN A 762 -24.50 -1.28 -2.60
CA ASN A 762 -24.24 -1.21 -4.04
C ASN A 762 -23.61 0.12 -4.43
N PHE A 763 -22.86 0.15 -5.53
CA PHE A 763 -22.29 1.40 -6.03
C PHE A 763 -22.31 1.47 -7.54
N VAL A 764 -22.30 2.71 -8.07
CA VAL A 764 -22.05 2.99 -9.47
C VAL A 764 -20.95 4.06 -9.61
N ASN A 765 -20.03 3.83 -10.54
CA ASN A 765 -18.98 4.79 -10.88
C ASN A 765 -19.33 5.48 -12.20
N LEU A 766 -19.29 6.80 -12.19
CA LEU A 766 -19.58 7.63 -13.37
C LEU A 766 -18.38 8.53 -13.65
N ARG A 767 -18.07 8.73 -14.92
CA ARG A 767 -17.00 9.63 -15.35
C ARG A 767 -17.55 11.03 -15.61
N LEU A 768 -16.99 12.04 -14.94
CA LEU A 768 -17.29 13.45 -15.14
C LEU A 768 -16.11 14.12 -15.84
N ILE A 769 -16.39 14.89 -16.89
CA ILE A 769 -15.41 15.73 -17.58
C ILE A 769 -15.70 17.18 -17.21
N LYS A 770 -14.75 17.88 -16.59
CA LYS A 770 -14.78 19.31 -16.30
C LYS A 770 -14.05 20.07 -17.41
N LYS A 771 -14.73 21.02 -18.05
CA LYS A 771 -14.15 21.97 -19.01
C LYS A 771 -13.63 23.22 -18.34
#